data_261187fe8373bedd217b315318a70001
#
_entry.id   261187fe8373bedd217b315318a70001
#
_cell.length_a   1.000
_cell.length_b   1.000
_cell.length_c   1.000
_cell.angle_alpha   90.00
_cell.angle_beta   90.00
_cell.angle_gamma   90.00
#
_symmetry.space_group_name_H-M   'P 1'
#
loop_
_entity.id
_entity.type
_entity.pdbx_description
1 polymer ?
#
loop_
_entity_poly.entity_id
_entity_poly.type
_entity_poly.pdbx_seq_one_letter_code
_entity_poly.pdbx_strand_id
1 'polypeptide(L)'
;MDMFPLTWIFLALYFSGHEVRGQPDQPCGGRLNSKDAGYITSPGYPQDYPSHQNCEWIVYAPEPNQKIVLNFNPHFEIEKHDCKYDFIEIRDGDSESADLLGKHCGNIAPPTIISSGSVLYIKFTSDYARQGAGFSLRYEIFKTGSEDCSKNFTSPNGTIESPGFPEKYPHNLDCTFTILAKPKMEIILQFLTFDLEHDPLQVGEGDCKYDWLDIWDGIPHVGPLIGKYCGTKTPSELRSATGILSLTFHTDMAVAKDGFSARYYLVHQEPLENFQCNVPLGMESGRIANEQISASSTYSDGRWTPHQSRLHGDDNGWTPNLDSSKEYLQVDLRFLTVLTAIATQGAISRETQNGYYVKSYKLEVSTNGEDWMVYRHGKNHKVFQANNDATEVVLNKLHSPLLTRFVRVRPQTWHSGIALRLELFGCRVTDAPCSDMLGMLSGLIADSQISASSTREYLWSPSAARLVSSRSGWFPRIPQAQPGEEWLQVDLGAPKTVKGVIIQGARGGDSITAVEARAFVRKFKVAYSLNGKDWEHIQDPRTQQPKLFEGNMHYDTPDIRRFDPVLAQYVRACPERWSPAGIGMRLEVLGCDRTDSKPTVETLGPTVKSEETTTPYPIDEEATECGENCSFEDDKDLQLPSGFNCNFDFPEEPCGWMYDRAKWLQSTWTGSSGPSDRTFPGFECSERLISEDHHGLRQQERTLTLIPALITLPPRSLQ
;
A
#
# COMPACT_ATOMS: atom_id res chain seq x y z
N MET A 1 -56.71 25.51 59.12
CA MET A 1 -56.00 26.40 60.01
C MET A 1 -54.58 26.35 59.54
N ASP A 2 -53.93 27.26 58.81
CA ASP A 2 -54.22 28.61 58.46
C ASP A 2 -53.72 28.94 57.06
N MET A 3 -54.36 29.93 56.46
CA MET A 3 -54.17 30.41 55.09
C MET A 3 -52.90 31.23 54.94
N PHE A 4 -52.22 31.01 53.79
CA PHE A 4 -51.24 31.97 53.28
C PHE A 4 -51.84 32.81 52.17
N PRO A 5 -51.59 34.11 52.11
CA PRO A 5 -52.00 34.95 51.00
C PRO A 5 -50.87 35.08 49.97
N LEU A 6 -51.24 34.95 48.70
CA LEU A 6 -50.44 35.29 47.51
C LEU A 6 -50.25 36.82 47.44
N THR A 7 -48.99 37.24 47.37
CA THR A 7 -48.62 38.58 46.94
C THR A 7 -47.97 38.54 45.58
N TRP A 8 -48.66 39.13 44.60
CA TRP A 8 -48.16 39.40 43.27
C TRP A 8 -47.19 40.60 43.35
N ILE A 9 -45.96 40.40 42.87
CA ILE A 9 -45.04 41.48 42.60
C ILE A 9 -44.88 41.60 41.07
N PHE A 10 -45.42 42.68 40.54
CA PHE A 10 -45.10 43.15 39.20
C PHE A 10 -43.68 43.69 39.14
N LEU A 11 -42.81 43.05 38.36
CA LEU A 11 -41.52 43.61 38.03
C LEU A 11 -41.57 44.24 36.65
N ALA A 12 -41.43 45.55 36.60
CA ALA A 12 -41.35 46.32 35.38
C ALA A 12 -40.10 45.95 34.59
N LEU A 13 -40.29 45.60 33.32
CA LEU A 13 -39.21 45.43 32.34
C LEU A 13 -38.65 46.82 32.01
N TYR A 14 -37.51 47.15 32.59
CA TYR A 14 -36.62 48.18 32.06
C TYR A 14 -35.82 47.58 30.91
N PHE A 15 -36.15 47.96 29.69
CA PHE A 15 -35.25 47.79 28.55
C PHE A 15 -34.09 48.80 28.72
N SER A 16 -33.01 48.41 29.33
CA SER A 16 -31.74 49.04 29.15
C SER A 16 -31.04 48.38 28.00
N GLY A 17 -30.88 49.10 26.90
CA GLY A 17 -30.01 48.70 25.79
C GLY A 17 -28.59 48.50 26.32
N HIS A 18 -28.20 47.27 26.54
CA HIS A 18 -26.79 46.92 26.62
C HIS A 18 -26.24 46.92 25.19
N GLU A 19 -25.52 47.98 24.85
CA GLU A 19 -24.50 47.89 23.83
C GLU A 19 -23.64 46.66 24.16
N VAL A 20 -23.63 45.68 23.26
CA VAL A 20 -22.66 44.60 23.29
C VAL A 20 -21.32 45.28 23.04
N ARG A 21 -20.65 45.72 24.08
CA ARG A 21 -19.22 45.98 24.05
C ARG A 21 -18.60 44.65 23.73
N GLY A 22 -18.03 44.55 22.51
CA GLY A 22 -17.15 43.48 22.14
C GLY A 22 -16.12 43.29 23.29
N GLN A 23 -16.01 42.05 23.75
CA GLN A 23 -14.95 41.69 24.66
C GLN A 23 -13.63 42.18 24.02
N PRO A 24 -12.73 42.85 24.76
CA PRO A 24 -11.45 43.23 24.20
C PRO A 24 -10.77 41.92 23.74
N ASP A 25 -10.27 41.96 22.50
CA ASP A 25 -9.48 40.87 21.90
C ASP A 25 -8.46 40.42 22.93
N GLN A 26 -8.61 39.19 23.45
CA GLN A 26 -7.56 38.58 24.24
C GLN A 26 -6.37 38.38 23.29
N PRO A 27 -5.21 39.00 23.58
CA PRO A 27 -4.05 38.83 22.71
C PRO A 27 -3.72 37.34 22.64
N CYS A 28 -3.76 36.82 21.43
CA CYS A 28 -3.35 35.42 21.16
C CYS A 28 -1.81 35.31 21.18
N GLY A 29 -1.30 34.13 21.43
CA GLY A 29 0.14 33.88 21.50
C GLY A 29 0.67 33.78 22.93
N GLY A 30 1.97 33.62 23.05
CA GLY A 30 2.68 33.61 24.33
C GLY A 30 3.76 32.54 24.43
N ARG A 31 4.45 32.56 25.56
CA ARG A 31 5.46 31.54 25.90
C ARG A 31 4.82 30.45 26.72
N LEU A 32 4.88 29.20 26.21
CA LEU A 32 4.30 28.02 26.84
C LEU A 32 5.44 27.17 27.42
N ASN A 33 5.47 27.11 28.73
CA ASN A 33 6.44 26.31 29.47
C ASN A 33 5.64 25.25 30.25
N SER A 34 5.37 24.14 29.63
CA SER A 34 4.60 23.03 30.20
C SER A 34 5.50 21.83 30.44
N LYS A 35 5.23 21.09 31.51
CA LYS A 35 5.98 19.86 31.80
C LYS A 35 5.50 18.66 31.02
N ASP A 36 4.26 18.72 30.50
CA ASP A 36 3.60 17.54 29.94
C ASP A 36 3.02 17.85 28.54
N ALA A 37 1.80 18.27 28.46
CA ALA A 37 1.09 18.54 27.23
C ALA A 37 0.19 19.77 27.35
N GLY A 38 -0.19 20.36 26.23
CA GLY A 38 -1.15 21.45 26.21
C GLY A 38 -1.78 21.62 24.84
N TYR A 39 -2.68 22.60 24.76
CA TYR A 39 -3.39 22.90 23.51
C TYR A 39 -3.09 24.33 23.08
N ILE A 40 -2.97 24.52 21.76
CA ILE A 40 -2.91 25.80 21.10
C ILE A 40 -4.07 25.84 20.10
N THR A 41 -4.85 26.91 20.13
CA THR A 41 -5.96 27.11 19.19
C THR A 41 -5.85 28.45 18.52
N SER A 42 -6.33 28.56 17.31
CA SER A 42 -6.63 29.87 16.72
C SER A 42 -7.68 30.61 17.55
N PRO A 43 -7.63 31.94 17.59
CA PRO A 43 -8.69 32.69 18.27
C PRO A 43 -10.07 32.34 17.69
N GLY A 44 -11.03 32.10 18.59
CA GLY A 44 -12.41 31.77 18.20
C GLY A 44 -12.69 30.30 17.94
N TYR A 45 -11.68 29.44 17.78
CA TYR A 45 -11.88 28.03 17.50
C TYR A 45 -12.90 27.37 18.44
N PRO A 46 -13.85 26.54 17.96
CA PRO A 46 -14.05 26.07 16.58
C PRO A 46 -14.92 26.98 15.69
N GLN A 47 -15.17 28.21 16.10
CA GLN A 47 -15.79 29.26 15.27
C GLN A 47 -14.72 29.91 14.37
N ASP A 48 -15.17 30.66 13.35
CA ASP A 48 -14.27 31.37 12.46
C ASP A 48 -13.31 32.31 13.21
N TYR A 49 -12.02 32.24 12.88
CA TYR A 49 -11.04 33.11 13.49
C TYR A 49 -11.23 34.58 13.04
N PRO A 50 -10.91 35.58 13.88
CA PRO A 50 -11.00 36.96 13.49
C PRO A 50 -9.99 37.34 12.39
N SER A 51 -10.30 38.39 11.63
CA SER A 51 -9.36 38.98 10.68
C SER A 51 -8.19 39.70 11.40
N HIS A 52 -7.09 39.90 10.66
CA HIS A 52 -5.90 40.61 11.11
C HIS A 52 -5.24 40.00 12.36
N GLN A 53 -5.24 38.70 12.50
CA GLN A 53 -4.53 38.05 13.60
C GLN A 53 -3.04 37.91 13.29
N ASN A 54 -2.22 38.10 14.31
CA ASN A 54 -0.79 37.77 14.31
C ASN A 54 -0.44 37.18 15.66
N CYS A 55 -0.57 35.89 15.78
CA CYS A 55 -0.38 35.14 17.02
C CYS A 55 0.95 34.41 16.97
N GLU A 56 1.75 34.54 18.01
CA GLU A 56 3.05 33.87 18.11
C GLU A 56 3.13 33.08 19.40
N TRP A 57 3.35 31.79 19.31
CA TRP A 57 3.58 30.91 20.46
C TRP A 57 5.00 30.37 20.40
N ILE A 58 5.65 30.33 21.53
CA ILE A 58 6.91 29.63 21.71
C ILE A 58 6.72 28.56 22.77
N VAL A 59 6.84 27.31 22.35
CA VAL A 59 6.71 26.15 23.23
C VAL A 59 8.11 25.74 23.69
N TYR A 60 8.30 25.65 24.99
CA TYR A 60 9.55 25.23 25.60
C TYR A 60 9.35 23.92 26.34
N ALA A 61 10.18 22.93 26.03
CA ALA A 61 10.33 21.75 26.87
C ALA A 61 11.24 22.08 28.07
N PRO A 62 10.97 21.57 29.30
CA PRO A 62 11.72 21.90 30.50
C PRO A 62 13.19 21.48 30.47
N GLU A 63 13.53 20.42 29.75
CA GLU A 63 14.87 19.86 29.69
C GLU A 63 15.45 19.96 28.26
N PRO A 64 16.75 20.25 28.08
CA PRO A 64 17.37 20.44 26.77
C PRO A 64 17.32 19.20 25.86
N ASN A 65 17.18 18.00 26.46
CA ASN A 65 17.10 16.72 25.76
C ASN A 65 15.66 16.28 25.46
N GLN A 66 14.67 17.13 25.72
CA GLN A 66 13.28 16.85 25.38
C GLN A 66 12.94 17.40 23.99
N LYS A 67 12.00 16.75 23.31
CA LYS A 67 11.43 17.17 22.04
C LYS A 67 9.97 17.53 22.20
N ILE A 68 9.48 18.31 21.29
CA ILE A 68 8.08 18.77 21.25
C ILE A 68 7.41 18.15 20.04
N VAL A 69 6.24 17.54 20.24
CA VAL A 69 5.42 16.95 19.18
C VAL A 69 4.12 17.74 19.07
N LEU A 70 3.75 18.07 17.86
CA LEU A 70 2.50 18.77 17.53
C LEU A 70 1.56 17.83 16.79
N ASN A 71 0.38 17.61 17.37
CA ASN A 71 -0.70 16.83 16.78
C ASN A 71 -1.89 17.74 16.49
N PHE A 72 -2.27 17.87 15.23
CA PHE A 72 -3.37 18.72 14.81
C PHE A 72 -4.70 17.99 14.89
N ASN A 73 -5.73 18.70 15.37
CA ASN A 73 -7.09 18.22 15.27
C ASN A 73 -7.49 18.12 13.78
N PRO A 74 -8.17 17.03 13.35
CA PRO A 74 -8.66 16.91 11.98
C PRO A 74 -9.62 18.02 11.54
N HIS A 75 -10.30 18.68 12.48
CA HIS A 75 -11.09 19.87 12.19
C HIS A 75 -10.16 21.08 12.05
N PHE A 76 -9.65 21.26 10.84
CA PHE A 76 -8.66 22.27 10.45
C PHE A 76 -9.15 23.01 9.21
N GLU A 77 -9.29 24.32 9.30
CA GLU A 77 -9.75 25.15 8.20
C GLU A 77 -9.13 26.55 8.27
N ILE A 78 -8.14 26.82 7.45
CA ILE A 78 -7.49 28.12 7.26
C ILE A 78 -7.65 28.51 5.80
N GLU A 79 -7.81 29.81 5.50
CA GLU A 79 -7.99 30.29 4.12
C GLU A 79 -6.96 29.65 3.17
N LYS A 80 -7.45 29.30 1.98
CA LYS A 80 -6.67 28.56 0.99
C LYS A 80 -6.28 29.43 -0.19
N HIS A 81 -5.09 30.04 -0.13
CA HIS A 81 -4.46 30.73 -1.26
C HIS A 81 -2.95 30.51 -1.24
N ASP A 82 -2.52 29.26 -1.40
CA ASP A 82 -1.11 28.85 -1.37
C ASP A 82 -0.39 29.35 -0.08
N CYS A 83 -1.12 29.40 1.04
CA CYS A 83 -0.69 29.93 2.35
C CYS A 83 -0.07 31.32 2.27
N LYS A 84 -0.58 32.16 1.38
CA LYS A 84 -0.03 33.53 1.14
C LYS A 84 -0.57 34.53 2.11
N TYR A 85 -1.84 34.44 2.49
CA TYR A 85 -2.55 35.38 3.31
C TYR A 85 -2.73 34.86 4.72
N ASP A 86 -3.50 33.75 4.87
CA ASP A 86 -3.73 33.09 6.14
C ASP A 86 -2.94 31.81 6.23
N PHE A 87 -2.24 31.61 7.33
CA PHE A 87 -1.45 30.37 7.52
C PHE A 87 -1.04 30.17 8.97
N ILE A 88 -0.76 28.93 9.31
CA ILE A 88 0.05 28.55 10.46
C ILE A 88 1.44 28.11 10.00
N GLU A 89 2.47 28.66 10.61
CA GLU A 89 3.88 28.38 10.33
C GLU A 89 4.56 27.83 11.57
N ILE A 90 5.33 26.76 11.41
CA ILE A 90 6.02 26.07 12.52
C ILE A 90 7.52 26.04 12.20
N ARG A 91 8.33 26.43 13.16
CA ARG A 91 9.79 26.49 13.04
C ARG A 91 10.49 25.80 14.20
N ASP A 92 11.63 25.21 13.91
CA ASP A 92 12.46 24.45 14.82
C ASP A 92 13.42 25.35 15.58
N GLY A 93 12.93 26.04 16.60
CA GLY A 93 13.65 27.02 17.39
C GLY A 93 12.73 28.01 18.05
N ASP A 94 13.28 29.19 18.47
CA ASP A 94 12.57 30.18 19.29
C ASP A 94 12.16 31.44 18.54
N SER A 95 12.36 31.50 17.22
CA SER A 95 12.17 32.74 16.43
C SER A 95 11.81 32.49 14.98
N GLU A 96 11.35 33.53 14.28
CA GLU A 96 11.08 33.50 12.82
C GLU A 96 12.30 33.18 11.94
N SER A 97 13.50 33.27 12.47
CA SER A 97 14.73 32.95 11.75
C SER A 97 15.14 31.49 11.86
N ALA A 98 14.46 30.71 12.69
CA ALA A 98 14.72 29.28 12.85
C ALA A 98 14.28 28.48 11.61
N ASP A 99 14.76 27.24 11.50
CA ASP A 99 14.48 26.37 10.37
C ASP A 99 12.98 26.08 10.26
N LEU A 100 12.44 26.21 9.04
CA LEU A 100 11.03 26.00 8.77
C LEU A 100 10.70 24.50 8.75
N LEU A 101 9.86 24.03 9.68
CA LEU A 101 9.31 22.67 9.69
C LEU A 101 8.07 22.54 8.81
N GLY A 102 7.25 23.60 8.75
CA GLY A 102 6.08 23.59 7.89
C GLY A 102 5.31 24.89 7.88
N LYS A 103 4.62 25.16 6.76
CA LYS A 103 3.67 26.26 6.60
C LYS A 103 2.38 25.68 6.03
N HIS A 104 1.27 25.84 6.74
CA HIS A 104 0.04 25.12 6.46
C HIS A 104 -1.18 26.05 6.40
N CYS A 105 -2.09 25.71 5.48
CA CYS A 105 -3.38 26.36 5.27
C CYS A 105 -4.32 25.37 4.55
N GLY A 106 -5.54 25.75 4.26
CA GLY A 106 -6.54 24.88 3.64
C GLY A 106 -7.37 24.13 4.68
N ASN A 107 -7.90 22.99 4.30
CA ASN A 107 -8.82 22.17 5.12
C ASN A 107 -8.30 20.77 5.41
N ILE A 108 -6.99 20.55 5.30
CA ILE A 108 -6.32 19.29 5.64
C ILE A 108 -5.37 19.59 6.80
N ALA A 109 -5.62 18.94 7.92
CA ALA A 109 -4.73 19.06 9.07
C ALA A 109 -3.31 18.58 8.70
N PRO A 110 -2.26 19.31 9.14
CA PRO A 110 -0.89 18.87 8.99
C PRO A 110 -0.66 17.49 9.64
N PRO A 111 0.29 16.69 9.12
CA PRO A 111 0.75 15.52 9.85
C PRO A 111 1.42 15.93 11.16
N THR A 112 1.67 14.96 12.02
CA THR A 112 2.43 15.17 13.24
C THR A 112 3.79 15.82 12.94
N ILE A 113 4.12 16.88 13.65
CA ILE A 113 5.39 17.62 13.51
C ILE A 113 6.21 17.43 14.79
N ILE A 114 7.49 17.08 14.65
CA ILE A 114 8.41 16.83 15.76
C ILE A 114 9.58 17.81 15.68
N SER A 115 9.91 18.45 16.81
CA SER A 115 11.09 19.31 16.91
C SER A 115 12.40 18.53 16.90
N SER A 116 13.47 19.10 16.44
CA SER A 116 14.82 18.54 16.61
C SER A 116 15.36 18.79 18.04
N GLY A 117 14.90 19.86 18.67
CA GLY A 117 15.32 20.29 19.99
C GLY A 117 14.14 20.58 20.94
N SER A 118 14.43 21.27 22.02
CA SER A 118 13.50 21.56 23.13
C SER A 118 12.65 22.82 22.96
N VAL A 119 12.65 23.44 21.77
CA VAL A 119 11.92 24.69 21.50
C VAL A 119 11.28 24.68 20.12
N LEU A 120 10.02 25.07 20.05
CA LEU A 120 9.29 25.31 18.79
C LEU A 120 8.68 26.69 18.78
N TYR A 121 8.80 27.38 17.63
CA TYR A 121 8.11 28.62 17.32
C TYR A 121 6.93 28.32 16.39
N ILE A 122 5.75 28.83 16.76
CA ILE A 122 4.50 28.65 16.02
C ILE A 122 3.92 30.06 15.77
N LYS A 123 3.62 30.37 14.52
CA LYS A 123 3.01 31.61 14.10
C LYS A 123 1.73 31.39 13.35
N PHE A 124 0.66 32.05 13.72
CA PHE A 124 -0.59 32.10 12.98
C PHE A 124 -0.85 33.53 12.50
N THR A 125 -1.11 33.67 11.21
CA THR A 125 -1.40 34.97 10.59
C THR A 125 -2.72 34.87 9.82
N SER A 126 -3.57 35.89 9.93
CA SER A 126 -4.75 36.06 9.08
C SER A 126 -4.83 37.47 8.53
N ASP A 127 -5.32 37.63 7.29
CA ASP A 127 -5.57 38.91 6.65
C ASP A 127 -6.99 39.43 6.93
N TYR A 128 -7.52 40.29 6.07
CA TYR A 128 -8.84 40.93 6.28
C TYR A 128 -9.98 40.16 5.62
N ALA A 129 -9.71 39.14 4.75
CA ALA A 129 -10.69 38.69 3.79
C ALA A 129 -11.46 37.47 4.27
N ARG A 130 -10.97 36.25 4.07
CA ARG A 130 -11.70 35.02 4.33
C ARG A 130 -11.22 34.38 5.61
N GLN A 131 -12.16 34.07 6.50
CA GLN A 131 -11.91 33.32 7.71
C GLN A 131 -12.39 31.88 7.56
N GLY A 132 -11.89 31.00 8.40
CA GLY A 132 -12.33 29.61 8.55
C GLY A 132 -12.35 29.21 10.01
N ALA A 133 -12.74 28.00 10.31
CA ALA A 133 -12.82 27.46 11.68
C ALA A 133 -11.47 27.46 12.42
N GLY A 134 -10.37 27.68 11.69
CA GLY A 134 -9.03 27.74 12.27
C GLY A 134 -8.45 26.38 12.58
N PHE A 135 -7.72 26.30 13.69
CA PHE A 135 -7.06 25.09 14.11
C PHE A 135 -7.09 24.89 15.62
N SER A 136 -6.99 23.64 16.03
CA SER A 136 -6.58 23.23 17.37
C SER A 136 -5.44 22.22 17.21
N LEU A 137 -4.37 22.41 17.93
CA LEU A 137 -3.29 21.44 18.02
C LEU A 137 -2.98 21.13 19.48
N ARG A 138 -2.63 19.88 19.74
CA ARG A 138 -2.08 19.43 21.00
C ARG A 138 -0.55 19.36 20.85
N TYR A 139 0.17 20.01 21.75
CA TYR A 139 1.60 19.82 21.88
C TYR A 139 1.89 18.91 23.05
N GLU A 140 2.88 18.03 22.87
CA GLU A 140 3.35 17.07 23.88
C GLU A 140 4.85 17.20 24.01
N ILE A 141 5.34 17.04 25.23
CA ILE A 141 6.77 17.11 25.54
C ILE A 141 7.27 15.70 25.83
N PHE A 142 8.20 15.26 25.01
CA PHE A 142 8.81 13.95 25.13
C PHE A 142 10.11 14.03 25.90
N LYS A 143 10.24 13.17 26.87
CA LYS A 143 11.57 12.89 27.43
C LYS A 143 12.30 12.04 26.42
N THR A 144 13.45 12.49 25.92
CA THR A 144 14.34 11.73 25.04
C THR A 144 14.98 10.53 25.73
N GLY A 145 14.41 10.03 26.81
CA GLY A 145 14.68 8.71 27.37
C GLY A 145 14.08 7.57 26.54
N SER A 146 13.27 7.87 25.50
CA SER A 146 12.70 6.88 24.59
C SER A 146 13.65 6.49 23.44
N GLU A 147 14.78 7.16 23.24
CA GLU A 147 15.79 6.72 22.26
C GLU A 147 16.33 5.31 22.60
N ASP A 148 16.30 4.92 23.86
CA ASP A 148 16.71 3.58 24.28
C ASP A 148 15.76 2.45 23.85
N CYS A 149 14.52 2.74 23.43
CA CYS A 149 13.59 1.72 22.97
C CYS A 149 13.65 1.47 21.46
N SER A 150 14.20 2.39 20.68
CA SER A 150 14.32 2.24 19.22
C SER A 150 15.47 1.31 18.85
N LYS A 151 15.22 0.35 17.96
CA LYS A 151 16.19 -0.69 17.59
C LYS A 151 16.18 -1.00 16.11
N ASN A 152 17.37 -1.25 15.56
CA ASN A 152 17.54 -1.77 14.21
C ASN A 152 17.89 -3.27 14.26
N PHE A 153 17.23 -4.04 13.41
CA PHE A 153 17.39 -5.50 13.31
C PHE A 153 17.96 -5.85 11.95
N THR A 154 19.12 -6.49 11.93
CA THR A 154 19.83 -6.91 10.70
C THR A 154 20.07 -8.42 10.64
N SER A 155 19.69 -9.15 11.71
CA SER A 155 19.80 -10.61 11.77
C SER A 155 18.76 -11.28 10.86
N PRO A 156 19.01 -12.53 10.40
CA PRO A 156 18.06 -13.24 9.52
C PRO A 156 16.72 -13.55 10.16
N ASN A 157 16.64 -13.56 11.48
CA ASN A 157 15.43 -13.74 12.25
C ASN A 157 15.57 -13.10 13.64
N GLY A 158 14.48 -12.88 14.30
CA GLY A 158 14.45 -12.32 15.64
C GLY A 158 13.06 -12.11 16.17
N THR A 159 12.99 -11.55 17.37
CA THR A 159 11.74 -11.16 18.03
C THR A 159 11.78 -9.67 18.31
N ILE A 160 10.67 -9.02 18.11
CA ILE A 160 10.42 -7.61 18.41
C ILE A 160 9.32 -7.57 19.46
N GLU A 161 9.59 -6.93 20.56
CA GLU A 161 8.67 -6.85 21.69
C GLU A 161 8.51 -5.42 22.15
N SER A 162 7.31 -5.06 22.60
CA SER A 162 7.10 -3.78 23.27
C SER A 162 7.97 -3.66 24.51
N PRO A 163 8.45 -2.47 24.88
CA PRO A 163 9.21 -2.28 26.11
C PRO A 163 8.44 -2.80 27.32
N GLY A 164 9.11 -3.57 28.17
CA GLY A 164 8.51 -4.17 29.36
C GLY A 164 7.84 -5.53 29.16
N PHE A 165 7.61 -5.97 27.92
CA PHE A 165 6.96 -7.26 27.65
C PHE A 165 7.68 -8.43 28.39
N PRO A 166 6.96 -9.37 29.03
CA PRO A 166 5.50 -9.56 29.01
C PRO A 166 4.70 -8.72 30.04
N GLU A 167 5.35 -7.86 30.78
CA GLU A 167 4.68 -6.90 31.67
C GLU A 167 4.11 -5.74 30.82
N LYS A 168 3.28 -4.90 31.47
CA LYS A 168 2.68 -3.74 30.80
C LYS A 168 3.74 -2.76 30.31
N TYR A 169 3.53 -2.25 29.08
CA TYR A 169 4.44 -1.25 28.51
C TYR A 169 4.40 0.08 29.31
N PRO A 170 5.50 0.83 29.34
CA PRO A 170 5.53 2.17 29.92
C PRO A 170 4.68 3.17 29.12
N HIS A 171 4.28 4.25 29.82
CA HIS A 171 3.58 5.38 29.21
C HIS A 171 4.54 6.31 28.44
N ASN A 172 3.99 7.13 27.55
CA ASN A 172 4.71 8.14 26.76
C ASN A 172 5.90 7.56 25.98
N LEU A 173 5.70 6.41 25.35
CA LEU A 173 6.68 5.80 24.46
C LEU A 173 6.51 6.32 23.03
N ASP A 174 7.66 6.45 22.37
CA ASP A 174 7.73 6.66 20.93
C ASP A 174 8.93 5.86 20.37
N CYS A 175 8.71 4.58 20.16
CA CYS A 175 9.73 3.60 19.81
C CYS A 175 9.69 3.29 18.32
N THR A 176 10.84 3.24 17.67
CA THR A 176 10.97 2.78 16.28
C THR A 176 11.76 1.47 16.22
N PHE A 177 11.16 0.43 15.68
CA PHE A 177 11.79 -0.85 15.41
C PHE A 177 11.93 -1.02 13.91
N THR A 178 13.16 -1.07 13.39
CA THR A 178 13.40 -1.18 11.94
C THR A 178 14.11 -2.48 11.60
N ILE A 179 13.50 -3.30 10.77
CA ILE A 179 14.09 -4.51 10.20
C ILE A 179 14.72 -4.14 8.86
N LEU A 180 16.01 -4.42 8.74
CA LEU A 180 16.81 -4.16 7.54
C LEU A 180 17.20 -5.48 6.91
N ALA A 181 16.66 -5.78 5.75
CA ALA A 181 17.01 -6.97 4.98
C ALA A 181 18.11 -6.68 3.98
N LYS A 182 18.92 -7.71 3.68
CA LYS A 182 19.84 -7.66 2.55
C LYS A 182 19.07 -7.70 1.23
N PRO A 183 19.64 -7.23 0.13
CA PRO A 183 19.03 -7.36 -1.19
C PRO A 183 18.54 -8.79 -1.46
N LYS A 184 17.42 -8.94 -2.14
CA LYS A 184 16.74 -10.22 -2.45
C LYS A 184 16.20 -10.99 -1.25
N MET A 185 16.04 -10.36 -0.10
CA MET A 185 15.38 -10.96 1.05
C MET A 185 14.00 -10.34 1.23
N GLU A 186 12.99 -11.17 1.44
CA GLU A 186 11.67 -10.78 1.88
C GLU A 186 11.61 -10.77 3.41
N ILE A 187 11.07 -9.73 3.98
CA ILE A 187 10.82 -9.65 5.43
C ILE A 187 9.44 -10.22 5.70
N ILE A 188 9.35 -11.20 6.58
CA ILE A 188 8.08 -11.74 7.07
C ILE A 188 7.98 -11.41 8.55
N LEU A 189 6.89 -10.76 8.94
CA LEU A 189 6.57 -10.38 10.32
C LEU A 189 5.28 -11.08 10.76
N GLN A 190 5.35 -11.80 11.86
CA GLN A 190 4.24 -12.53 12.45
C GLN A 190 4.06 -12.12 13.91
N PHE A 191 2.90 -11.59 14.25
CA PHE A 191 2.56 -11.27 15.63
C PHE A 191 2.18 -12.54 16.40
N LEU A 192 2.73 -12.67 17.59
CA LEU A 192 2.45 -13.77 18.52
C LEU A 192 1.39 -13.36 19.55
N THR A 193 1.51 -12.15 20.05
CA THR A 193 0.57 -11.53 21.00
C THR A 193 0.40 -10.06 20.64
N PHE A 194 -0.79 -9.50 20.93
CA PHE A 194 -1.08 -8.09 20.68
C PHE A 194 -2.21 -7.61 21.59
N ASP A 195 -1.90 -6.69 22.49
CA ASP A 195 -2.86 -6.01 23.38
C ASP A 195 -2.40 -4.58 23.64
N LEU A 196 -3.02 -3.63 22.93
CA LEU A 196 -2.80 -2.19 23.12
C LEU A 196 -4.11 -1.54 23.58
N GLU A 197 -4.01 -0.33 24.10
CA GLU A 197 -5.20 0.43 24.46
C GLU A 197 -6.09 0.66 23.23
N HIS A 198 -7.39 0.59 23.44
CA HIS A 198 -8.39 0.94 22.42
C HIS A 198 -9.48 1.83 23.00
N ASP A 199 -10.08 2.64 22.16
CA ASP A 199 -11.25 3.43 22.53
C ASP A 199 -12.49 2.54 22.59
N PRO A 200 -13.12 2.33 23.77
CA PRO A 200 -14.32 1.52 23.89
C PRO A 200 -15.54 2.11 23.16
N LEU A 201 -15.47 3.37 22.72
CA LEU A 201 -16.50 4.05 21.95
C LEU A 201 -16.23 3.98 20.44
N GLN A 202 -15.17 3.31 20.02
CA GLN A 202 -14.78 3.20 18.64
C GLN A 202 -15.80 2.40 17.81
N VAL A 203 -16.27 2.99 16.71
CA VAL A 203 -17.26 2.39 15.81
C VAL A 203 -16.63 1.69 14.59
N GLY A 204 -15.30 1.84 14.38
CA GLY A 204 -14.60 1.29 13.21
C GLY A 204 -13.20 0.75 13.52
N GLU A 205 -12.74 -0.23 12.74
CA GLU A 205 -11.35 -0.70 12.81
C GLU A 205 -10.40 0.38 12.26
N GLY A 206 -9.31 0.68 12.99
CA GLY A 206 -8.23 1.55 12.54
C GLY A 206 -8.22 3.00 13.06
N ASP A 207 -9.22 3.39 13.86
CA ASP A 207 -9.25 4.73 14.47
C ASP A 207 -8.58 4.71 15.88
N CYS A 208 -7.27 4.45 15.90
CA CYS A 208 -6.49 4.36 17.14
C CYS A 208 -6.16 5.77 17.64
N LYS A 209 -6.70 6.15 18.82
CA LYS A 209 -6.58 7.51 19.38
C LYS A 209 -5.50 7.65 20.44
N TYR A 210 -5.26 6.60 21.23
CA TYR A 210 -4.45 6.65 22.44
C TYR A 210 -3.10 5.98 22.22
N ASP A 211 -3.09 4.65 22.16
CA ASP A 211 -1.91 3.86 21.89
C ASP A 211 -2.03 3.15 20.57
N TRP A 212 -0.96 3.12 19.78
CA TRP A 212 -0.98 2.44 18.48
C TRP A 212 0.38 1.94 18.02
N LEU A 213 0.33 0.99 17.13
CA LEU A 213 1.46 0.50 16.36
C LEU A 213 1.21 0.80 14.88
N ASP A 214 2.01 1.71 14.31
CA ASP A 214 2.04 1.94 12.86
C ASP A 214 3.10 1.04 12.22
N ILE A 215 2.77 0.41 11.10
CA ILE A 215 3.70 -0.45 10.36
C ILE A 215 3.92 0.13 8.96
N TRP A 216 5.20 0.33 8.61
CA TRP A 216 5.64 1.03 7.42
C TRP A 216 6.44 0.10 6.51
N ASP A 217 6.16 0.11 5.19
CA ASP A 217 6.99 -0.55 4.18
C ASP A 217 8.14 0.38 3.76
N GLY A 218 9.12 0.55 4.63
CA GLY A 218 10.23 1.48 4.49
C GLY A 218 10.55 2.22 5.79
N ILE A 219 11.18 3.39 5.64
CA ILE A 219 11.47 4.30 6.75
C ILE A 219 10.17 4.93 7.25
N PRO A 220 9.97 5.06 8.57
CA PRO A 220 8.77 5.68 9.14
C PRO A 220 8.49 7.06 8.56
N HIS A 221 7.24 7.38 8.32
CA HIS A 221 6.74 8.65 7.76
C HIS A 221 7.23 9.00 6.35
N VAL A 222 8.13 8.20 5.76
CA VAL A 222 8.62 8.34 4.39
C VAL A 222 8.08 7.22 3.51
N GLY A 223 8.21 5.97 3.95
CA GLY A 223 7.64 4.81 3.27
C GLY A 223 6.12 4.75 3.39
N PRO A 224 5.46 3.88 2.61
CA PRO A 224 4.01 3.69 2.70
C PRO A 224 3.58 3.09 4.04
N LEU A 225 2.55 3.67 4.64
CA LEU A 225 1.91 3.06 5.80
C LEU A 225 1.13 1.80 5.35
N ILE A 226 1.50 0.64 5.90
CA ILE A 226 0.79 -0.62 5.70
C ILE A 226 -0.51 -0.61 6.49
N GLY A 227 -0.45 -0.24 7.76
CA GLY A 227 -1.60 -0.16 8.65
C GLY A 227 -1.27 0.42 10.01
N LYS A 228 -2.30 0.89 10.70
CA LYS A 228 -2.30 1.35 12.09
C LYS A 228 -3.11 0.38 12.93
N TYR A 229 -2.54 -0.09 14.04
CA TYR A 229 -3.12 -1.17 14.85
C TYR A 229 -3.21 -0.76 16.31
N CYS A 230 -4.32 -1.11 16.95
CA CYS A 230 -4.58 -0.96 18.39
C CYS A 230 -5.61 -2.00 18.85
N GLY A 231 -5.90 -2.06 20.16
CA GLY A 231 -6.82 -3.04 20.73
C GLY A 231 -6.20 -4.43 20.85
N THR A 232 -7.04 -5.46 20.86
CA THR A 232 -6.63 -6.86 21.16
C THR A 232 -6.57 -7.75 19.92
N LYS A 233 -6.97 -7.22 18.74
CA LYS A 233 -6.95 -8.01 17.50
C LYS A 233 -5.52 -8.11 16.97
N THR A 234 -4.96 -9.31 17.03
CA THR A 234 -3.63 -9.61 16.50
C THR A 234 -3.58 -9.32 14.99
N PRO A 235 -2.65 -8.46 14.54
CA PRO A 235 -2.46 -8.23 13.10
C PRO A 235 -2.09 -9.52 12.37
N SER A 236 -2.60 -9.69 11.16
CA SER A 236 -2.21 -10.84 10.32
C SER A 236 -0.76 -10.76 9.88
N GLU A 237 -0.19 -11.88 9.43
CA GLU A 237 1.16 -11.94 8.89
C GLU A 237 1.39 -10.87 7.82
N LEU A 238 2.50 -10.17 7.90
CA LEU A 238 2.94 -9.13 6.98
C LEU A 238 4.20 -9.57 6.24
N ARG A 239 4.29 -9.20 4.97
CA ARG A 239 5.42 -9.52 4.09
C ARG A 239 5.85 -8.28 3.34
N SER A 240 7.07 -7.81 3.53
CA SER A 240 7.65 -6.68 2.80
C SER A 240 8.76 -7.13 1.88
N ALA A 241 8.75 -6.63 0.64
CA ALA A 241 9.79 -6.87 -0.36
C ALA A 241 10.66 -5.64 -0.66
N THR A 242 10.45 -4.52 0.04
CA THR A 242 11.27 -3.30 -0.14
C THR A 242 12.63 -3.38 0.54
N GLY A 243 12.85 -4.41 1.36
CA GLY A 243 14.07 -4.58 2.16
C GLY A 243 14.08 -3.82 3.49
N ILE A 244 13.04 -3.01 3.78
CA ILE A 244 12.85 -2.33 5.05
C ILE A 244 11.41 -2.50 5.52
N LEU A 245 11.25 -2.88 6.78
CA LEU A 245 9.97 -2.86 7.47
C LEU A 245 10.16 -2.16 8.82
N SER A 246 9.42 -1.10 9.06
CA SER A 246 9.50 -0.34 10.32
C SER A 246 8.20 -0.38 11.07
N LEU A 247 8.32 -0.45 12.40
CA LEU A 247 7.21 -0.39 13.35
C LEU A 247 7.43 0.84 14.23
N THR A 248 6.46 1.73 14.30
CA THR A 248 6.49 2.86 15.25
C THR A 248 5.42 2.63 16.31
N PHE A 249 5.86 2.48 17.55
CA PHE A 249 5.01 2.21 18.69
C PHE A 249 4.86 3.48 19.52
N HIS A 250 3.63 3.96 19.58
CA HIS A 250 3.27 5.15 20.34
C HIS A 250 2.36 4.80 21.50
N THR A 251 2.64 5.35 22.69
CA THR A 251 1.76 5.26 23.86
C THR A 251 1.55 6.61 24.50
N ASP A 252 0.33 6.87 24.97
CA ASP A 252 0.00 8.07 25.73
C ASP A 252 0.35 7.93 27.23
N MET A 253 -0.20 8.81 28.07
CA MET A 253 0.10 8.82 29.52
C MET A 253 -0.91 8.03 30.37
N ALA A 254 -1.91 7.36 29.75
CA ALA A 254 -3.06 6.89 30.51
C ALA A 254 -3.05 5.38 30.76
N VAL A 255 -3.43 4.54 29.84
CA VAL A 255 -3.74 3.12 30.10
C VAL A 255 -2.74 2.19 29.41
N ALA A 256 -1.82 1.64 30.17
CA ALA A 256 -0.90 0.63 29.66
C ALA A 256 -1.53 -0.77 29.60
N LYS A 257 -1.24 -1.52 28.55
CA LYS A 257 -1.64 -2.92 28.32
C LYS A 257 -0.41 -3.84 28.27
N ASP A 258 -0.63 -5.13 27.96
CA ASP A 258 0.45 -6.12 27.93
C ASP A 258 1.39 -5.97 26.73
N GLY A 259 1.00 -5.16 25.71
CA GLY A 259 1.84 -4.84 24.58
C GLY A 259 1.81 -5.89 23.47
N PHE A 260 2.94 -6.05 22.81
CA PHE A 260 3.04 -6.99 21.69
C PHE A 260 4.36 -7.75 21.69
N SER A 261 4.31 -8.97 21.15
CA SER A 261 5.47 -9.74 20.73
C SER A 261 5.26 -10.20 19.29
N ALA A 262 6.26 -9.98 18.45
CA ALA A 262 6.25 -10.34 17.05
C ALA A 262 7.56 -11.02 16.66
N ARG A 263 7.49 -12.06 15.85
CA ARG A 263 8.65 -12.73 15.26
C ARG A 263 8.83 -12.28 13.84
N TYR A 264 10.06 -11.98 13.44
CA TYR A 264 10.39 -11.74 12.06
C TYR A 264 11.42 -12.75 11.55
N TYR A 265 11.40 -13.00 10.24
CA TYR A 265 12.41 -13.78 9.55
C TYR A 265 12.56 -13.30 8.10
N LEU A 266 13.78 -13.44 7.60
CA LEU A 266 14.15 -13.05 6.25
C LEU A 266 14.20 -14.31 5.37
N VAL A 267 13.46 -14.28 4.26
CA VAL A 267 13.39 -15.37 3.31
C VAL A 267 14.04 -14.93 2.00
N HIS A 268 14.94 -15.75 1.48
CA HIS A 268 15.57 -15.47 0.19
C HIS A 268 14.54 -15.60 -0.93
N GLN A 269 14.45 -14.58 -1.76
CA GLN A 269 13.66 -14.62 -2.98
C GLN A 269 14.54 -15.15 -4.12
N GLU A 270 14.30 -16.38 -4.54
CA GLU A 270 14.92 -16.89 -5.76
C GLU A 270 14.17 -16.30 -6.97
N PRO A 271 14.88 -15.65 -7.90
CA PRO A 271 14.27 -15.23 -9.15
C PRO A 271 13.83 -16.46 -9.92
N LEU A 272 12.55 -16.56 -10.22
CA LEU A 272 12.03 -17.60 -11.11
C LEU A 272 12.66 -17.40 -12.49
N GLU A 273 13.37 -18.40 -13.00
CA GLU A 273 14.00 -18.36 -14.33
C GLU A 273 12.96 -18.09 -15.43
N ASN A 274 11.72 -18.56 -15.25
CA ASN A 274 10.58 -18.34 -16.14
C ASN A 274 9.50 -17.48 -15.43
N PHE A 275 9.84 -16.26 -15.09
CA PHE A 275 8.92 -15.37 -14.40
C PHE A 275 7.69 -15.00 -15.24
N GLN A 276 6.52 -15.36 -14.76
CA GLN A 276 5.24 -14.92 -15.30
C GLN A 276 4.39 -14.25 -14.23
N CYS A 277 3.89 -13.05 -14.56
CA CYS A 277 3.08 -12.27 -13.65
C CYS A 277 1.59 -12.66 -13.75
N ASN A 278 1.24 -13.88 -13.36
CA ASN A 278 -0.13 -14.40 -13.47
C ASN A 278 -0.51 -15.36 -12.33
N VAL A 279 0.18 -15.29 -11.20
CA VAL A 279 -0.10 -16.15 -10.05
C VAL A 279 -1.29 -15.65 -9.24
N PRO A 280 -2.06 -16.52 -8.55
CA PRO A 280 -3.10 -16.13 -7.61
C PRO A 280 -2.51 -15.29 -6.48
N LEU A 281 -3.14 -14.16 -6.14
CA LEU A 281 -2.66 -13.25 -5.10
C LEU A 281 -3.09 -13.68 -3.69
N GLY A 282 -4.11 -14.55 -3.58
CA GLY A 282 -4.40 -15.23 -2.33
C GLY A 282 -5.77 -15.01 -1.72
N MET A 283 -6.77 -14.70 -2.50
CA MET A 283 -8.15 -14.70 -2.01
C MET A 283 -8.57 -16.12 -1.63
N GLU A 284 -8.38 -17.09 -2.53
CA GLU A 284 -8.75 -18.48 -2.32
C GLU A 284 -7.93 -19.14 -1.21
N SER A 285 -6.61 -18.95 -1.23
CA SER A 285 -5.70 -19.56 -0.26
C SER A 285 -5.74 -18.97 1.14
N GLY A 286 -6.44 -17.84 1.35
CA GLY A 286 -6.44 -17.11 2.61
C GLY A 286 -5.19 -16.25 2.84
N ARG A 287 -4.24 -16.19 1.90
CA ARG A 287 -3.05 -15.34 1.98
C ARG A 287 -3.42 -13.84 2.07
N ILE A 288 -4.48 -13.44 1.37
CA ILE A 288 -5.16 -12.16 1.60
C ILE A 288 -6.05 -12.37 2.82
N ALA A 289 -5.69 -11.76 3.94
CA ALA A 289 -6.37 -11.91 5.22
C ALA A 289 -7.76 -11.26 5.21
N ASN A 290 -8.61 -11.61 6.18
CA ASN A 290 -9.99 -11.13 6.22
C ASN A 290 -10.09 -9.61 6.38
N GLU A 291 -9.20 -8.99 7.16
CA GLU A 291 -9.14 -7.54 7.35
C GLU A 291 -8.74 -6.75 6.09
N GLN A 292 -8.22 -7.43 5.07
CA GLN A 292 -7.90 -6.82 3.77
C GLN A 292 -9.12 -6.79 2.84
N ILE A 293 -10.21 -7.47 3.20
CA ILE A 293 -11.41 -7.60 2.38
C ILE A 293 -12.54 -6.82 3.02
N SER A 294 -13.02 -5.81 2.34
CA SER A 294 -14.10 -4.94 2.79
C SER A 294 -15.14 -4.74 1.69
N ALA A 295 -16.26 -4.17 2.03
CA ALA A 295 -17.33 -3.87 1.07
C ALA A 295 -18.04 -2.57 1.41
N SER A 296 -18.74 -2.01 0.45
CA SER A 296 -19.60 -0.83 0.63
C SER A 296 -20.73 -1.06 1.62
N SER A 297 -21.29 -2.26 1.61
CA SER A 297 -22.30 -2.74 2.55
C SER A 297 -22.32 -4.27 2.59
N THR A 298 -22.96 -4.84 3.59
CA THR A 298 -23.05 -6.29 3.79
C THR A 298 -24.49 -6.64 4.20
N TYR A 299 -25.01 -7.72 3.66
CA TYR A 299 -26.32 -8.24 4.05
C TYR A 299 -26.35 -8.62 5.53
N SER A 300 -27.42 -8.23 6.21
CA SER A 300 -27.47 -8.15 7.68
C SER A 300 -27.52 -9.49 8.43
N ASP A 301 -27.64 -10.63 7.74
CA ASP A 301 -27.73 -11.94 8.40
C ASP A 301 -26.37 -12.53 8.83
N GLY A 302 -25.26 -11.85 8.52
CA GLY A 302 -23.90 -12.25 8.89
C GLY A 302 -23.32 -13.42 8.08
N ARG A 303 -24.04 -13.97 7.11
CA ARG A 303 -23.64 -15.15 6.32
C ARG A 303 -23.17 -14.82 4.91
N TRP A 304 -23.19 -13.56 4.52
CA TRP A 304 -22.81 -13.06 3.21
C TRP A 304 -21.76 -11.94 3.33
N THR A 305 -20.81 -12.16 4.21
CA THR A 305 -19.80 -11.17 4.56
C THR A 305 -18.71 -11.04 3.48
N PRO A 306 -17.95 -9.93 3.46
CA PRO A 306 -16.82 -9.78 2.54
C PRO A 306 -15.81 -10.92 2.61
N HIS A 307 -15.57 -11.50 3.78
CA HIS A 307 -14.59 -12.59 3.94
C HIS A 307 -14.98 -13.88 3.20
N GLN A 308 -16.27 -14.06 2.91
CA GLN A 308 -16.80 -15.21 2.16
C GLN A 308 -16.70 -15.03 0.65
N SER A 309 -16.15 -13.90 0.19
CA SER A 309 -15.94 -13.63 -1.23
C SER A 309 -14.73 -14.36 -1.84
N ARG A 310 -14.20 -15.36 -1.16
CA ARG A 310 -13.06 -16.16 -1.65
C ARG A 310 -13.50 -17.13 -2.73
N LEU A 311 -12.70 -17.24 -3.79
CA LEU A 311 -12.98 -18.17 -4.89
C LEU A 311 -13.05 -19.61 -4.34
N HIS A 312 -13.95 -20.42 -4.85
CA HIS A 312 -14.22 -21.80 -4.42
C HIS A 312 -14.55 -21.98 -2.93
N GLY A 313 -14.86 -20.90 -2.21
CA GLY A 313 -15.23 -21.00 -0.80
C GLY A 313 -16.45 -21.89 -0.59
N ASP A 314 -16.46 -22.67 0.51
CA ASP A 314 -17.57 -23.57 0.86
C ASP A 314 -18.82 -22.87 1.34
N ASP A 315 -18.71 -21.58 1.70
CA ASP A 315 -19.80 -20.75 2.18
C ASP A 315 -20.46 -19.94 1.06
N ASN A 316 -21.49 -19.18 1.45
CA ASN A 316 -22.07 -18.14 0.62
C ASN A 316 -20.99 -17.15 0.17
N GLY A 317 -21.21 -16.38 -0.89
CA GLY A 317 -20.30 -15.31 -1.28
C GLY A 317 -20.59 -13.98 -0.55
N TRP A 318 -19.98 -12.89 -0.96
CA TRP A 318 -20.37 -11.56 -0.51
C TRP A 318 -21.65 -11.09 -1.22
N THR A 319 -22.54 -10.48 -0.44
CA THR A 319 -23.77 -9.84 -0.89
C THR A 319 -23.92 -8.48 -0.19
N PRO A 320 -24.22 -7.40 -0.91
CA PRO A 320 -24.50 -6.10 -0.31
C PRO A 320 -25.85 -6.10 0.42
N ASN A 321 -26.10 -5.06 1.22
CA ASN A 321 -27.39 -4.87 1.87
C ASN A 321 -28.53 -4.65 0.87
N LEU A 322 -28.26 -3.92 -0.21
CA LEU A 322 -29.20 -3.68 -1.31
C LEU A 322 -28.50 -3.90 -2.64
N ASP A 323 -29.15 -4.60 -3.56
CA ASP A 323 -28.61 -4.82 -4.91
C ASP A 323 -28.58 -3.50 -5.69
N SER A 324 -27.40 -2.97 -5.91
CA SER A 324 -27.17 -1.71 -6.62
C SER A 324 -25.84 -1.69 -7.36
N SER A 325 -25.78 -1.03 -8.50
CA SER A 325 -24.54 -0.80 -9.23
C SER A 325 -23.60 0.20 -8.54
N LYS A 326 -23.99 0.77 -7.40
CA LYS A 326 -23.14 1.60 -6.55
C LYS A 326 -22.32 0.77 -5.56
N GLU A 327 -22.75 -0.45 -5.28
CA GLU A 327 -22.09 -1.36 -4.36
C GLU A 327 -20.76 -1.86 -4.91
N TYR A 328 -19.84 -2.22 -4.02
CA TYR A 328 -18.54 -2.77 -4.38
C TYR A 328 -18.00 -3.70 -3.31
N LEU A 329 -17.21 -4.67 -3.76
CA LEU A 329 -16.29 -5.46 -2.95
C LEU A 329 -14.88 -4.91 -3.14
N GLN A 330 -14.15 -4.69 -2.06
CA GLN A 330 -12.81 -4.10 -2.06
C GLN A 330 -11.79 -5.03 -1.42
N VAL A 331 -10.62 -5.09 -2.03
CA VAL A 331 -9.45 -5.80 -1.51
C VAL A 331 -8.29 -4.82 -1.38
N ASP A 332 -7.65 -4.75 -0.21
CA ASP A 332 -6.36 -4.09 0.03
C ASP A 332 -5.24 -5.13 -0.12
N LEU A 333 -4.42 -4.99 -1.12
CA LEU A 333 -3.25 -5.84 -1.36
C LEU A 333 -2.07 -5.47 -0.44
N ARG A 334 -2.20 -4.39 0.34
CA ARG A 334 -1.21 -3.77 1.24
C ARG A 334 0.00 -3.16 0.54
N PHE A 335 0.45 -3.76 -0.57
CA PHE A 335 1.61 -3.31 -1.34
C PHE A 335 1.22 -3.02 -2.78
N LEU A 336 2.07 -2.26 -3.47
CA LEU A 336 1.95 -2.08 -4.91
C LEU A 336 2.13 -3.43 -5.62
N THR A 337 1.08 -3.89 -6.25
CA THR A 337 1.00 -5.18 -6.92
C THR A 337 0.61 -4.98 -8.39
N VAL A 338 1.22 -5.72 -9.28
CA VAL A 338 0.84 -5.77 -10.69
C VAL A 338 -0.35 -6.70 -10.83
N LEU A 339 -1.53 -6.15 -11.08
CA LEU A 339 -2.77 -6.90 -11.33
C LEU A 339 -2.88 -7.21 -12.82
N THR A 340 -3.06 -8.48 -13.17
CA THR A 340 -3.12 -8.97 -14.58
C THR A 340 -4.46 -9.59 -14.95
N ALA A 341 -5.17 -10.18 -13.98
CA ALA A 341 -6.47 -10.77 -14.23
C ALA A 341 -7.32 -10.84 -12.96
N ILE A 342 -8.62 -11.06 -13.13
CA ILE A 342 -9.60 -11.29 -12.07
C ILE A 342 -10.45 -12.48 -12.46
N ALA A 343 -10.56 -13.46 -11.57
CA ALA A 343 -11.56 -14.53 -11.68
C ALA A 343 -12.75 -14.21 -10.81
N THR A 344 -13.95 -14.46 -11.30
CA THR A 344 -15.20 -14.25 -10.58
C THR A 344 -16.04 -15.52 -10.58
N GLN A 345 -16.78 -15.72 -9.50
CA GLN A 345 -17.72 -16.82 -9.32
C GLN A 345 -18.95 -16.31 -8.58
N GLY A 346 -20.10 -16.90 -8.86
CA GLY A 346 -21.30 -16.66 -8.09
C GLY A 346 -21.32 -17.45 -6.79
N ALA A 347 -22.47 -17.58 -6.18
CA ALA A 347 -22.68 -18.42 -5.02
C ALA A 347 -24.08 -19.08 -5.04
N ILE A 348 -24.14 -20.29 -4.52
CA ILE A 348 -25.40 -20.96 -4.20
C ILE A 348 -25.66 -20.75 -2.71
N SER A 349 -26.82 -20.21 -2.38
CA SER A 349 -27.21 -20.08 -0.98
C SER A 349 -27.34 -21.43 -0.31
N ARG A 350 -26.71 -21.60 0.84
CA ARG A 350 -26.90 -22.82 1.66
C ARG A 350 -28.32 -23.00 2.17
N GLU A 351 -29.08 -21.92 2.27
CA GLU A 351 -30.42 -21.92 2.83
C GLU A 351 -31.50 -22.17 1.78
N THR A 352 -31.35 -21.49 0.64
CA THR A 352 -32.39 -21.50 -0.38
C THR A 352 -32.05 -22.36 -1.57
N GLN A 353 -30.79 -22.81 -1.70
CA GLN A 353 -30.25 -23.54 -2.85
C GLN A 353 -30.41 -22.81 -4.20
N ASN A 354 -30.76 -21.53 -4.15
CA ASN A 354 -30.84 -20.69 -5.34
C ASN A 354 -29.46 -20.14 -5.70
N GLY A 355 -29.19 -20.06 -6.99
CA GLY A 355 -27.95 -19.47 -7.52
C GLY A 355 -28.07 -17.95 -7.68
N TYR A 356 -27.05 -17.24 -7.22
CA TYR A 356 -26.89 -15.80 -7.32
C TYR A 356 -25.53 -15.48 -7.93
N TYR A 357 -25.47 -14.59 -8.90
CA TYR A 357 -24.21 -14.25 -9.54
C TYR A 357 -24.24 -12.88 -10.22
N VAL A 358 -23.08 -12.27 -10.29
CA VAL A 358 -22.82 -11.04 -11.05
C VAL A 358 -22.62 -11.39 -12.52
N LYS A 359 -23.39 -10.76 -13.43
CA LYS A 359 -23.27 -10.95 -14.89
C LYS A 359 -22.24 -10.00 -15.51
N SER A 360 -22.06 -8.82 -14.94
CA SER A 360 -21.07 -7.88 -15.41
C SER A 360 -20.63 -6.93 -14.31
N TYR A 361 -19.39 -6.47 -14.39
CA TYR A 361 -18.82 -5.56 -13.39
C TYR A 361 -17.89 -4.52 -14.01
N LYS A 362 -17.62 -3.46 -13.27
CA LYS A 362 -16.51 -2.53 -13.49
C LYS A 362 -15.42 -2.79 -12.46
N LEU A 363 -14.19 -2.56 -12.89
CA LEU A 363 -13.01 -2.62 -12.05
C LEU A 363 -12.57 -1.20 -11.72
N GLU A 364 -12.35 -0.93 -10.44
CA GLU A 364 -11.78 0.31 -9.94
C GLU A 364 -10.49 0.00 -9.15
N VAL A 365 -9.49 0.83 -9.30
CA VAL A 365 -8.20 0.66 -8.62
C VAL A 365 -7.74 1.97 -7.99
N SER A 366 -6.94 1.86 -6.93
CA SER A 366 -6.36 2.99 -6.21
C SER A 366 -5.03 2.62 -5.56
N THR A 367 -4.14 3.59 -5.36
CA THR A 367 -2.92 3.38 -4.57
C THR A 367 -3.07 3.81 -3.11
N ASN A 368 -4.01 4.70 -2.81
CA ASN A 368 -4.20 5.31 -1.49
C ASN A 368 -5.57 5.02 -0.84
N GLY A 369 -6.47 4.31 -1.55
CA GLY A 369 -7.83 4.02 -1.07
C GLY A 369 -8.82 5.19 -1.17
N GLU A 370 -8.38 6.38 -1.54
CA GLU A 370 -9.19 7.60 -1.67
C GLU A 370 -9.47 7.96 -3.12
N ASP A 371 -8.45 7.94 -3.96
CA ASP A 371 -8.51 8.33 -5.36
C ASP A 371 -8.69 7.10 -6.25
N TRP A 372 -9.87 6.95 -6.86
CA TRP A 372 -10.24 5.75 -7.62
C TRP A 372 -10.25 5.99 -9.13
N MET A 373 -9.58 5.10 -9.85
CA MET A 373 -9.60 5.05 -11.31
C MET A 373 -10.44 3.86 -11.77
N VAL A 374 -11.43 4.12 -12.61
CA VAL A 374 -12.17 3.06 -13.32
C VAL A 374 -11.33 2.54 -14.49
N TYR A 375 -11.11 1.23 -14.56
CA TYR A 375 -10.35 0.60 -15.64
C TYR A 375 -10.98 0.90 -17.01
N ARG A 376 -10.12 1.23 -17.99
CA ARG A 376 -10.52 1.63 -19.33
C ARG A 376 -9.90 0.74 -20.40
N HIS A 377 -10.64 0.54 -21.46
CA HIS A 377 -10.10 0.03 -22.71
C HIS A 377 -10.21 1.14 -23.76
N GLY A 378 -9.08 1.69 -24.16
CA GLY A 378 -9.03 2.91 -24.95
C GLY A 378 -9.66 4.10 -24.21
N LYS A 379 -10.63 4.77 -24.83
CA LYS A 379 -11.29 5.95 -24.25
C LYS A 379 -12.47 5.61 -23.30
N ASN A 380 -13.00 4.39 -23.35
CA ASN A 380 -14.22 4.00 -22.65
C ASN A 380 -13.94 3.21 -21.39
N HIS A 381 -14.79 3.35 -20.37
CA HIS A 381 -14.79 2.48 -19.20
C HIS A 381 -15.09 1.05 -19.63
N LYS A 382 -14.26 0.11 -19.22
CA LYS A 382 -14.45 -1.31 -19.50
C LYS A 382 -15.50 -1.89 -18.55
N VAL A 383 -16.52 -2.50 -19.13
CA VAL A 383 -17.43 -3.41 -18.41
C VAL A 383 -17.01 -4.82 -18.77
N PHE A 384 -16.66 -5.59 -17.76
CA PHE A 384 -16.28 -6.99 -17.91
C PHE A 384 -17.52 -7.86 -17.86
N GLN A 385 -17.61 -8.83 -18.77
CA GLN A 385 -18.60 -9.90 -18.66
C GLN A 385 -18.14 -10.88 -17.61
N ALA A 386 -19.01 -11.23 -16.68
CA ALA A 386 -18.72 -12.13 -15.59
C ALA A 386 -19.50 -13.46 -15.76
N ASN A 387 -20.21 -13.89 -14.73
CA ASN A 387 -20.77 -15.23 -14.65
C ASN A 387 -22.12 -15.37 -15.36
N ASN A 388 -22.37 -16.54 -15.92
CA ASN A 388 -23.67 -16.93 -16.48
C ASN A 388 -24.43 -17.92 -15.58
N ASP A 389 -23.75 -18.43 -14.56
CA ASP A 389 -24.29 -19.29 -13.52
C ASP A 389 -23.58 -19.00 -12.17
N ALA A 390 -23.97 -19.73 -11.12
CA ALA A 390 -23.48 -19.52 -9.77
C ALA A 390 -22.19 -20.30 -9.43
N THR A 391 -21.76 -21.23 -10.26
CA THR A 391 -20.75 -22.23 -9.94
C THR A 391 -19.48 -22.11 -10.78
N GLU A 392 -19.63 -21.80 -12.07
CA GLU A 392 -18.48 -21.69 -12.97
C GLU A 392 -17.65 -20.45 -12.66
N VAL A 393 -16.34 -20.60 -12.82
CA VAL A 393 -15.38 -19.52 -12.66
C VAL A 393 -15.16 -18.82 -14.01
N VAL A 394 -15.26 -17.50 -14.04
CA VAL A 394 -14.99 -16.71 -15.23
C VAL A 394 -13.74 -15.88 -15.02
N LEU A 395 -12.68 -16.16 -15.80
CA LEU A 395 -11.43 -15.42 -15.80
C LEU A 395 -11.47 -14.24 -16.78
N ASN A 396 -11.24 -13.06 -16.29
CA ASN A 396 -11.08 -11.85 -17.08
C ASN A 396 -9.64 -11.34 -17.03
N LYS A 397 -8.89 -11.51 -18.10
CA LYS A 397 -7.54 -10.94 -18.26
C LYS A 397 -7.62 -9.45 -18.55
N LEU A 398 -6.75 -8.68 -17.94
CA LEU A 398 -6.59 -7.26 -18.25
C LEU A 398 -5.77 -7.09 -19.51
N HIS A 399 -6.25 -6.30 -20.44
CA HIS A 399 -5.50 -5.97 -21.67
C HIS A 399 -4.17 -5.28 -21.35
N SER A 400 -4.17 -4.44 -20.33
CA SER A 400 -2.96 -3.79 -19.80
C SER A 400 -2.90 -4.05 -18.32
N PRO A 401 -1.83 -4.67 -17.81
CA PRO A 401 -1.62 -4.84 -16.37
C PRO A 401 -1.69 -3.51 -15.64
N LEU A 402 -2.18 -3.52 -14.41
CA LEU A 402 -2.30 -2.34 -13.56
C LEU A 402 -1.41 -2.48 -12.33
N LEU A 403 -0.68 -1.43 -12.01
CA LEU A 403 0.02 -1.33 -10.73
C LEU A 403 -0.89 -0.64 -9.72
N THR A 404 -1.26 -1.36 -8.65
CA THR A 404 -2.24 -0.86 -7.68
C THR A 404 -2.05 -1.50 -6.31
N ARG A 405 -2.60 -0.88 -5.27
CA ARG A 405 -2.72 -1.45 -3.92
C ARG A 405 -4.17 -1.87 -3.63
N PHE A 406 -5.14 -1.05 -3.99
CA PHE A 406 -6.55 -1.32 -3.71
C PHE A 406 -7.30 -1.68 -4.98
N VAL A 407 -8.14 -2.70 -4.90
CA VAL A 407 -8.95 -3.19 -6.00
C VAL A 407 -10.42 -3.20 -5.57
N ARG A 408 -11.30 -2.58 -6.36
CA ARG A 408 -12.75 -2.67 -6.21
C ARG A 408 -13.40 -3.35 -7.40
N VAL A 409 -14.20 -4.36 -7.13
CA VAL A 409 -15.10 -4.96 -8.10
C VAL A 409 -16.50 -4.41 -7.85
N ARG A 410 -17.03 -3.70 -8.85
CA ARG A 410 -18.33 -3.03 -8.78
C ARG A 410 -19.34 -3.69 -9.70
N PRO A 411 -20.28 -4.50 -9.20
CA PRO A 411 -21.32 -5.13 -9.99
C PRO A 411 -22.13 -4.12 -10.82
N GLN A 412 -22.45 -4.47 -12.06
CA GLN A 412 -23.29 -3.64 -12.92
C GLN A 412 -24.61 -4.32 -13.24
N THR A 413 -24.57 -5.63 -13.52
CA THR A 413 -25.75 -6.47 -13.75
C THR A 413 -25.57 -7.81 -13.05
N TRP A 414 -26.66 -8.44 -12.65
CA TRP A 414 -26.66 -9.69 -11.88
C TRP A 414 -27.88 -10.54 -12.17
N HIS A 415 -27.89 -11.77 -11.64
CA HIS A 415 -29.01 -12.68 -11.67
C HIS A 415 -29.54 -12.95 -10.26
N SER A 416 -30.81 -12.80 -10.04
CA SER A 416 -31.54 -12.99 -8.78
C SER A 416 -31.04 -12.13 -7.61
N GLY A 417 -29.83 -11.66 -7.66
CA GLY A 417 -29.17 -10.81 -6.67
C GLY A 417 -27.65 -10.83 -6.83
N ILE A 418 -26.99 -9.88 -6.21
CA ILE A 418 -25.52 -9.80 -6.18
C ILE A 418 -25.00 -10.85 -5.22
N ALA A 419 -24.26 -11.85 -5.74
CA ALA A 419 -23.38 -12.68 -4.96
C ALA A 419 -22.05 -12.79 -5.72
N LEU A 420 -20.95 -12.56 -5.02
CA LEU A 420 -19.61 -12.48 -5.64
C LEU A 420 -18.59 -13.22 -4.80
N ARG A 421 -17.85 -14.10 -5.47
CA ARG A 421 -16.57 -14.66 -5.04
C ARG A 421 -15.54 -14.32 -6.09
N LEU A 422 -14.29 -14.13 -5.68
CA LEU A 422 -13.23 -13.76 -6.61
C LEU A 422 -11.85 -14.24 -6.18
N GLU A 423 -10.94 -14.31 -7.17
CA GLU A 423 -9.49 -14.36 -7.00
C GLU A 423 -8.87 -13.28 -7.88
N LEU A 424 -7.78 -12.71 -7.40
CA LEU A 424 -6.97 -11.72 -8.10
C LEU A 424 -5.67 -12.37 -8.57
N PHE A 425 -5.24 -12.05 -9.78
CA PHE A 425 -4.02 -12.62 -10.37
C PHE A 425 -3.03 -11.51 -10.70
N GLY A 426 -1.77 -11.81 -10.44
CA GLY A 426 -0.71 -10.83 -10.66
C GLY A 426 0.63 -11.25 -10.09
N CYS A 427 1.44 -10.26 -9.73
CA CYS A 427 2.76 -10.47 -9.11
C CYS A 427 3.20 -9.19 -8.40
N ARG A 428 4.22 -9.29 -7.56
CA ARG A 428 4.93 -8.11 -7.05
C ARG A 428 5.85 -7.54 -8.12
N VAL A 429 6.12 -6.24 -8.04
CA VAL A 429 7.07 -5.57 -8.96
C VAL A 429 8.46 -6.21 -8.88
N THR A 430 8.85 -6.59 -7.67
CA THR A 430 10.16 -7.17 -7.33
C THR A 430 10.31 -8.64 -7.73
N ASP A 431 9.24 -9.35 -8.06
CA ASP A 431 9.31 -10.74 -8.52
C ASP A 431 9.99 -10.87 -9.90
N ALA A 432 9.99 -9.81 -10.70
CA ALA A 432 10.68 -9.80 -11.99
C ALA A 432 12.21 -9.65 -11.81
N PRO A 433 13.03 -10.32 -12.64
CA PRO A 433 14.49 -10.29 -12.51
C PRO A 433 15.07 -8.87 -12.58
N CYS A 434 15.92 -8.51 -11.61
CA CYS A 434 16.54 -7.19 -11.49
C CYS A 434 15.52 -6.05 -11.54
N SER A 435 14.50 -6.13 -10.68
CA SER A 435 13.40 -5.17 -10.64
C SER A 435 13.10 -4.71 -9.21
N ASP A 436 14.14 -4.70 -8.36
CA ASP A 436 14.04 -4.15 -7.02
C ASP A 436 13.71 -2.66 -7.10
N MET A 437 12.89 -2.16 -6.20
CA MET A 437 12.66 -0.75 -6.01
C MET A 437 13.88 -0.15 -5.31
N LEU A 438 14.58 0.79 -5.95
CA LEU A 438 15.91 1.22 -5.52
C LEU A 438 15.90 2.24 -4.37
N GLY A 439 14.70 2.61 -3.86
CA GLY A 439 14.61 3.28 -2.57
C GLY A 439 13.89 4.63 -2.52
N MET A 440 13.25 5.06 -3.59
CA MET A 440 12.38 6.23 -3.54
C MET A 440 11.15 5.95 -2.66
N LEU A 441 10.49 4.80 -2.89
CA LEU A 441 9.31 4.38 -2.14
C LEU A 441 9.62 4.12 -0.67
N SER A 442 10.67 3.38 -0.38
CA SER A 442 11.04 2.97 0.97
C SER A 442 11.73 4.06 1.80
N GLY A 443 12.19 5.15 1.17
CA GLY A 443 12.96 6.21 1.82
C GLY A 443 14.46 5.94 1.93
N LEU A 444 14.96 4.81 1.40
CA LEU A 444 16.42 4.53 1.35
C LEU A 444 17.21 5.60 0.59
N ILE A 445 16.61 6.17 -0.47
CA ILE A 445 17.13 7.34 -1.13
C ILE A 445 16.73 8.56 -0.30
N ALA A 446 17.71 9.22 0.30
CA ALA A 446 17.48 10.40 1.12
C ALA A 446 17.00 11.59 0.28
N ASP A 447 16.34 12.56 0.89
CA ASP A 447 15.81 13.75 0.20
C ASP A 447 16.91 14.55 -0.51
N SER A 448 18.13 14.59 0.06
CA SER A 448 19.30 15.22 -0.54
C SER A 448 19.78 14.57 -1.84
N GLN A 449 19.37 13.34 -2.11
CA GLN A 449 19.70 12.58 -3.33
C GLN A 449 18.66 12.82 -4.44
N ILE A 450 17.58 13.54 -4.15
CA ILE A 450 16.50 13.84 -5.10
C ILE A 450 16.60 15.31 -5.49
N SER A 451 16.74 15.60 -6.78
CA SER A 451 16.86 16.94 -7.30
C SER A 451 16.01 17.14 -8.55
N ALA A 452 15.77 18.38 -8.93
CA ALA A 452 14.99 18.72 -10.12
C ALA A 452 15.55 19.97 -10.80
N SER A 453 15.18 20.16 -12.06
CA SER A 453 15.51 21.35 -12.86
C SER A 453 14.98 22.64 -12.24
N SER A 454 13.76 22.60 -11.74
CA SER A 454 13.09 23.68 -11.03
C SER A 454 12.04 23.13 -10.07
N THR A 455 11.59 23.96 -9.15
CA THR A 455 10.56 23.62 -8.17
C THR A 455 9.60 24.78 -8.02
N ARG A 456 8.31 24.48 -7.93
CA ARG A 456 7.26 25.49 -7.81
C ARG A 456 7.31 26.17 -6.45
N GLU A 457 7.30 25.39 -5.37
CA GLU A 457 7.36 25.84 -3.98
C GLU A 457 7.83 24.66 -3.10
N TYR A 458 8.07 24.91 -1.81
CA TYR A 458 8.57 23.90 -0.87
C TYR A 458 7.69 22.62 -0.81
N LEU A 459 6.37 22.76 -0.74
CA LEU A 459 5.43 21.62 -0.71
C LEU A 459 5.47 20.73 -1.97
N TRP A 460 6.04 21.24 -3.04
CA TRP A 460 6.17 20.58 -4.34
C TRP A 460 7.62 20.23 -4.66
N SER A 461 8.43 20.13 -3.61
CA SER A 461 9.87 19.84 -3.68
C SER A 461 10.14 18.49 -4.34
N PRO A 462 11.36 18.26 -4.83
CA PRO A 462 11.75 16.94 -5.35
C PRO A 462 11.56 15.79 -4.34
N SER A 463 11.71 16.04 -3.04
CA SER A 463 11.46 15.05 -1.99
C SER A 463 10.00 14.56 -1.94
N ALA A 464 9.04 15.39 -2.33
CA ALA A 464 7.64 15.00 -2.47
C ALA A 464 7.39 14.04 -3.67
N ALA A 465 8.37 13.82 -4.51
CA ALA A 465 8.25 12.94 -5.69
C ALA A 465 8.32 11.44 -5.37
N ARG A 466 8.22 11.04 -4.12
CA ARG A 466 8.19 9.63 -3.71
C ARG A 466 6.88 8.97 -4.10
N LEU A 467 7.00 7.77 -4.64
CA LEU A 467 5.85 7.00 -5.10
C LEU A 467 4.93 6.66 -3.93
N VAL A 468 3.62 6.79 -4.12
CA VAL A 468 2.56 6.42 -3.16
C VAL A 468 2.57 7.19 -1.83
N SER A 469 3.70 7.31 -1.16
CA SER A 469 3.81 7.89 0.19
C SER A 469 3.45 9.37 0.27
N SER A 470 3.66 10.11 -0.81
CA SER A 470 3.27 11.51 -0.90
C SER A 470 1.88 11.68 -1.51
N ARG A 471 1.04 12.51 -0.90
CA ARG A 471 -0.23 12.95 -1.51
C ARG A 471 -0.01 13.96 -2.63
N SER A 472 1.09 14.72 -2.59
CA SER A 472 1.46 15.69 -3.61
C SER A 472 2.36 15.07 -4.69
N GLY A 473 3.51 15.62 -4.93
CA GLY A 473 4.52 15.20 -5.88
C GLY A 473 5.40 16.38 -6.29
N TRP A 474 6.36 16.14 -7.15
CA TRP A 474 7.15 17.20 -7.73
C TRP A 474 6.37 17.94 -8.82
N PHE A 475 6.42 19.30 -8.75
CA PHE A 475 5.92 20.22 -9.75
C PHE A 475 7.01 21.22 -10.09
N PRO A 476 7.33 21.43 -11.38
CA PRO A 476 8.28 22.47 -11.78
C PRO A 476 7.70 23.86 -11.55
N ARG A 477 8.58 24.86 -11.51
CA ARG A 477 8.20 26.27 -11.34
C ARG A 477 7.20 26.73 -12.42
N ILE A 478 7.38 26.28 -13.65
CA ILE A 478 6.47 26.57 -14.77
C ILE A 478 5.69 25.28 -15.10
N PRO A 479 4.38 25.22 -14.79
CA PRO A 479 3.58 24.01 -15.01
C PRO A 479 3.48 23.60 -16.50
N GLN A 480 3.61 24.55 -17.42
CA GLN A 480 3.56 24.36 -18.87
C GLN A 480 4.91 24.76 -19.50
N ALA A 481 5.99 24.15 -19.04
CA ALA A 481 7.34 24.38 -19.58
C ALA A 481 7.47 23.91 -21.06
N GLN A 482 8.59 24.20 -21.71
CA GLN A 482 8.88 23.60 -23.00
C GLN A 482 9.25 22.11 -22.83
N PRO A 483 8.87 21.25 -23.80
CA PRO A 483 9.25 19.84 -23.75
C PRO A 483 10.76 19.64 -23.60
N GLY A 484 11.18 18.81 -22.65
CA GLY A 484 12.59 18.48 -22.41
C GLY A 484 13.38 19.48 -21.56
N GLU A 485 12.82 20.63 -21.17
CA GLU A 485 13.49 21.59 -20.27
C GLU A 485 13.50 21.15 -18.82
N GLU A 486 12.41 20.50 -18.39
CA GLU A 486 12.24 20.09 -17.00
C GLU A 486 12.65 18.63 -16.79
N TRP A 487 13.21 18.35 -15.63
CA TRP A 487 13.59 16.99 -15.23
C TRP A 487 13.53 16.79 -13.73
N LEU A 488 13.25 15.55 -13.32
CA LEU A 488 13.37 15.05 -11.96
C LEU A 488 14.50 14.03 -11.93
N GLN A 489 15.46 14.17 -11.01
CA GLN A 489 16.65 13.36 -10.90
C GLN A 489 16.74 12.64 -9.57
N VAL A 490 17.23 11.41 -9.63
CA VAL A 490 17.53 10.56 -8.48
C VAL A 490 19.01 10.17 -8.54
N ASP A 491 19.74 10.37 -7.43
CA ASP A 491 21.08 9.83 -7.19
C ASP A 491 20.95 8.50 -6.41
N LEU A 492 21.39 7.41 -7.01
CA LEU A 492 21.34 6.07 -6.40
C LEU A 492 22.49 5.84 -5.38
N GLY A 493 23.35 6.85 -5.17
CA GLY A 493 24.51 6.79 -4.27
C GLY A 493 25.69 5.99 -4.80
N ALA A 494 25.43 4.99 -5.63
CA ALA A 494 26.43 4.15 -6.28
C ALA A 494 25.93 3.67 -7.65
N PRO A 495 26.82 3.29 -8.58
CA PRO A 495 26.42 2.71 -9.86
C PRO A 495 25.67 1.39 -9.69
N LYS A 496 24.43 1.35 -10.17
CA LYS A 496 23.53 0.18 -10.16
C LYS A 496 23.10 -0.18 -11.57
N THR A 497 22.65 -1.41 -11.76
CA THR A 497 21.98 -1.84 -13.00
C THR A 497 20.52 -1.37 -12.96
N VAL A 498 20.17 -0.42 -13.82
CA VAL A 498 18.82 0.13 -13.92
C VAL A 498 18.10 -0.50 -15.11
N LYS A 499 16.90 -1.03 -14.89
CA LYS A 499 16.06 -1.71 -15.89
C LYS A 499 14.71 -1.05 -16.15
N GLY A 500 14.36 -0.04 -15.37
CA GLY A 500 13.07 0.60 -15.53
C GLY A 500 12.82 1.71 -14.54
N VAL A 501 11.66 2.33 -14.70
CA VAL A 501 11.13 3.33 -13.78
C VAL A 501 9.64 3.10 -13.59
N ILE A 502 9.13 3.48 -12.42
CA ILE A 502 7.70 3.63 -12.17
C ILE A 502 7.43 5.12 -12.08
N ILE A 503 6.46 5.59 -12.85
CA ILE A 503 6.00 6.97 -12.76
C ILE A 503 4.56 7.02 -12.28
N GLN A 504 4.23 8.03 -11.50
CA GLN A 504 2.90 8.33 -11.01
C GLN A 504 2.68 9.83 -11.12
N GLY A 505 1.46 10.25 -11.41
CA GLY A 505 1.13 11.67 -11.40
C GLY A 505 1.05 12.23 -9.98
N ALA A 506 0.62 13.47 -9.86
CA ALA A 506 0.60 14.18 -8.60
C ALA A 506 -0.67 15.03 -8.46
N ARG A 507 -0.96 15.41 -7.23
CA ARG A 507 -2.10 16.25 -6.89
C ARG A 507 -1.60 17.63 -6.54
N GLY A 508 -1.98 18.64 -7.32
CA GLY A 508 -1.51 20.01 -7.17
C GLY A 508 -2.48 20.90 -6.40
N GLY A 509 -2.69 20.67 -5.11
CA GLY A 509 -3.55 21.51 -4.26
C GLY A 509 -4.44 20.69 -3.32
N ASP A 510 -5.02 21.32 -2.30
CA ASP A 510 -5.74 20.66 -1.21
C ASP A 510 -7.22 20.34 -1.51
N SER A 511 -7.76 20.77 -2.65
CA SER A 511 -9.14 20.46 -3.00
C SER A 511 -9.28 19.10 -3.69
N ILE A 512 -9.98 18.19 -3.04
CA ILE A 512 -10.33 16.86 -3.57
C ILE A 512 -11.15 16.95 -4.87
N THR A 513 -11.84 18.06 -5.07
CA THR A 513 -12.82 18.26 -6.15
C THR A 513 -12.29 19.02 -7.36
N ALA A 514 -11.18 19.73 -7.27
CA ALA A 514 -10.65 20.52 -8.38
C ALA A 514 -9.94 19.65 -9.41
N VAL A 515 -10.53 19.47 -10.57
CA VAL A 515 -9.92 18.79 -11.73
C VAL A 515 -8.59 19.40 -12.13
N GLU A 516 -8.41 20.68 -11.88
CA GLU A 516 -7.20 21.47 -12.16
C GLU A 516 -5.99 21.05 -11.30
N ALA A 517 -6.23 20.43 -10.14
CA ALA A 517 -5.20 19.97 -9.23
C ALA A 517 -4.59 18.60 -9.59
N ARG A 518 -5.06 17.92 -10.64
CA ARG A 518 -4.69 16.55 -11.00
C ARG A 518 -3.74 16.52 -12.17
N ALA A 519 -2.44 16.61 -11.90
CA ALA A 519 -1.39 16.68 -12.91
C ALA A 519 -0.69 15.34 -13.10
N PHE A 520 -0.30 15.05 -14.34
CA PHE A 520 0.46 13.85 -14.67
C PHE A 520 1.18 13.99 -16.01
N VAL A 521 2.29 13.29 -16.14
CA VAL A 521 3.09 13.24 -17.35
C VAL A 521 2.57 12.15 -18.27
N ARG A 522 2.24 12.50 -19.51
CA ARG A 522 1.73 11.58 -20.55
C ARG A 522 2.81 10.94 -21.38
N LYS A 523 3.91 11.66 -21.61
CA LYS A 523 5.10 11.14 -22.30
C LYS A 523 6.34 11.73 -21.69
N PHE A 524 7.38 10.91 -21.63
CA PHE A 524 8.67 11.30 -21.03
C PHE A 524 9.82 10.54 -21.68
N LYS A 525 11.03 11.06 -21.49
CA LYS A 525 12.29 10.38 -21.76
C LYS A 525 12.98 10.02 -20.45
N VAL A 526 13.85 9.03 -20.50
CA VAL A 526 14.72 8.67 -19.38
C VAL A 526 16.16 8.95 -19.80
N ALA A 527 16.87 9.72 -18.98
CA ALA A 527 18.29 9.93 -19.12
C ALA A 527 19.04 9.33 -17.92
N TYR A 528 20.27 8.90 -18.13
CA TYR A 528 21.11 8.30 -17.10
C TYR A 528 22.54 8.79 -17.20
N SER A 529 23.27 8.72 -16.08
CA SER A 529 24.67 9.15 -15.98
C SER A 529 25.39 8.39 -14.89
N LEU A 530 26.71 8.22 -15.03
CA LEU A 530 27.59 7.69 -14.00
C LEU A 530 28.21 8.79 -13.12
N ASN A 531 28.33 10.01 -13.62
CA ASN A 531 29.05 11.11 -12.97
C ASN A 531 28.19 12.36 -12.73
N GLY A 532 26.91 12.34 -13.12
CA GLY A 532 25.97 13.46 -12.99
C GLY A 532 26.22 14.62 -13.97
N LYS A 533 27.22 14.51 -14.86
CA LYS A 533 27.61 15.55 -15.83
C LYS A 533 27.33 15.13 -17.25
N ASP A 534 27.76 13.93 -17.62
CA ASP A 534 27.59 13.37 -18.96
C ASP A 534 26.31 12.53 -18.97
N TRP A 535 25.35 12.93 -19.81
CA TRP A 535 24.01 12.35 -19.82
C TRP A 535 23.74 11.63 -21.14
N GLU A 536 23.31 10.39 -21.00
CA GLU A 536 22.82 9.56 -22.10
C GLU A 536 21.32 9.33 -21.95
N HIS A 537 20.61 9.15 -23.07
CA HIS A 537 19.19 8.79 -23.05
C HIS A 537 19.02 7.30 -23.36
N ILE A 538 18.02 6.69 -22.71
CA ILE A 538 17.57 5.37 -23.16
C ILE A 538 17.11 5.49 -24.60
N GLN A 539 17.66 4.65 -25.47
CA GLN A 539 17.42 4.69 -26.91
C GLN A 539 16.31 3.70 -27.32
N ASP A 540 15.60 4.03 -28.38
CA ASP A 540 14.74 3.08 -29.05
C ASP A 540 15.60 2.14 -29.89
N PRO A 541 15.56 0.81 -29.69
CA PRO A 541 16.42 -0.14 -30.41
C PRO A 541 16.29 -0.08 -31.94
N ARG A 542 15.13 0.36 -32.45
CA ARG A 542 14.85 0.41 -33.88
C ARG A 542 15.35 1.69 -34.54
N THR A 543 15.21 2.82 -33.85
CA THR A 543 15.48 4.15 -34.43
C THR A 543 16.81 4.74 -34.00
N GLN A 544 17.42 4.19 -32.94
CA GLN A 544 18.63 4.73 -32.29
C GLN A 544 18.45 6.20 -31.83
N GLN A 545 17.21 6.60 -31.63
CA GLN A 545 16.86 7.92 -31.10
C GLN A 545 16.42 7.80 -29.64
N PRO A 546 16.45 8.88 -28.85
CA PRO A 546 15.94 8.89 -27.50
C PRO A 546 14.52 8.35 -27.43
N LYS A 547 14.32 7.28 -26.67
CA LYS A 547 13.04 6.59 -26.54
C LYS A 547 12.03 7.46 -25.83
N LEU A 548 10.89 7.65 -26.47
CA LEU A 548 9.76 8.34 -25.89
C LEU A 548 8.81 7.33 -25.26
N PHE A 549 8.79 7.31 -23.93
CA PHE A 549 7.92 6.43 -23.16
C PHE A 549 6.53 7.00 -23.03
N GLU A 550 5.52 6.15 -23.09
CA GLU A 550 4.16 6.50 -22.67
C GLU A 550 4.16 6.66 -21.14
N GLY A 551 3.53 7.72 -20.67
CA GLY A 551 3.38 8.00 -19.24
C GLY A 551 2.01 7.65 -18.71
N ASN A 552 1.57 8.40 -17.70
CA ASN A 552 0.33 8.15 -16.99
C ASN A 552 -0.91 8.59 -17.77
N MET A 553 -2.00 7.90 -17.56
CA MET A 553 -3.35 8.30 -18.01
C MET A 553 -4.22 8.82 -16.85
N HIS A 554 -3.78 8.62 -15.63
CA HIS A 554 -4.43 9.07 -14.41
C HIS A 554 -3.37 9.55 -13.42
N TYR A 555 -3.71 10.52 -12.58
CA TYR A 555 -2.74 11.12 -11.64
C TYR A 555 -2.37 10.19 -10.47
N ASP A 556 -3.25 9.28 -10.06
CA ASP A 556 -2.97 8.35 -8.97
C ASP A 556 -2.39 7.01 -9.44
N THR A 557 -2.79 6.51 -10.60
CA THR A 557 -2.36 5.18 -11.08
C THR A 557 -0.92 5.20 -11.57
N PRO A 558 0.00 4.43 -10.94
CA PRO A 558 1.38 4.33 -11.40
C PRO A 558 1.49 3.48 -12.67
N ASP A 559 2.52 3.76 -13.45
CA ASP A 559 2.87 3.01 -14.67
C ASP A 559 4.32 2.57 -14.65
N ILE A 560 4.57 1.29 -14.92
CA ILE A 560 5.91 0.71 -15.04
C ILE A 560 6.39 0.85 -16.49
N ARG A 561 7.62 1.35 -16.66
CA ARG A 561 8.30 1.40 -17.98
C ARG A 561 9.63 0.73 -17.87
N ARG A 562 9.79 -0.40 -18.57
CA ARG A 562 11.01 -1.19 -18.61
C ARG A 562 11.80 -0.89 -19.88
N PHE A 563 13.12 -1.02 -19.78
CA PHE A 563 14.07 -0.85 -20.88
C PHE A 563 15.27 -1.79 -20.69
N ASP A 564 16.10 -1.89 -21.70
CA ASP A 564 17.32 -2.69 -21.64
C ASP A 564 18.23 -2.19 -20.51
N PRO A 565 18.91 -3.08 -19.79
CA PRO A 565 19.70 -2.70 -18.62
C PRO A 565 20.79 -1.68 -18.95
N VAL A 566 20.88 -0.63 -18.13
CA VAL A 566 21.96 0.36 -18.19
C VAL A 566 22.64 0.47 -16.84
N LEU A 567 23.93 0.76 -16.83
CA LEU A 567 24.67 1.06 -15.61
C LEU A 567 24.56 2.56 -15.33
N ALA A 568 24.01 2.93 -14.18
CA ALA A 568 23.78 4.32 -13.81
C ALA A 568 23.92 4.56 -12.31
N GLN A 569 24.45 5.71 -11.93
CA GLN A 569 24.31 6.26 -10.58
C GLN A 569 23.23 7.32 -10.54
N TYR A 570 23.05 8.09 -11.60
CA TYR A 570 22.06 9.15 -11.70
C TYR A 570 21.04 8.80 -12.77
N VAL A 571 19.74 8.97 -12.43
CA VAL A 571 18.62 8.73 -13.35
C VAL A 571 17.75 9.97 -13.40
N ARG A 572 17.40 10.44 -14.61
CA ARG A 572 16.46 11.54 -14.84
C ARG A 572 15.22 11.06 -15.57
N ALA A 573 14.07 11.50 -15.09
CA ALA A 573 12.83 11.47 -15.85
C ALA A 573 12.56 12.86 -16.45
N CYS A 574 12.47 12.96 -17.77
CA CYS A 574 12.35 14.22 -18.52
C CYS A 574 10.95 14.28 -19.15
N PRO A 575 10.00 15.07 -18.65
CA PRO A 575 8.67 15.24 -19.20
C PRO A 575 8.69 15.82 -20.62
N GLU A 576 7.89 15.24 -21.53
CA GLU A 576 7.75 15.70 -22.92
C GLU A 576 6.31 16.11 -23.24
N ARG A 577 5.32 15.42 -22.64
CA ARG A 577 3.90 15.77 -22.73
C ARG A 577 3.21 15.49 -21.40
N TRP A 578 2.23 16.31 -21.04
CA TRP A 578 1.55 16.23 -19.76
C TRP A 578 0.06 16.52 -19.85
N SER A 579 -0.63 16.45 -18.75
CA SER A 579 -2.04 16.79 -18.60
C SER A 579 -2.27 18.31 -18.73
N PRO A 580 -3.51 18.77 -18.97
CA PRO A 580 -3.82 20.22 -18.99
C PRO A 580 -3.47 20.93 -17.67
N ALA A 581 -3.48 20.22 -16.54
CA ALA A 581 -3.11 20.74 -15.24
C ALA A 581 -1.59 20.98 -15.05
N GLY A 582 -0.78 20.58 -16.04
CA GLY A 582 0.67 20.73 -16.02
C GLY A 582 1.43 19.45 -15.71
N ILE A 583 2.72 19.65 -15.45
CA ILE A 583 3.64 18.58 -15.01
C ILE A 583 3.43 18.36 -13.52
N GLY A 584 3.11 17.12 -13.15
CA GLY A 584 3.11 16.63 -11.77
C GLY A 584 3.61 15.19 -11.79
N MET A 585 4.63 14.86 -10.99
CA MET A 585 5.28 13.56 -11.09
C MET A 585 5.75 13.03 -9.74
N ARG A 586 5.59 11.70 -9.58
CA ARG A 586 6.23 10.87 -8.57
C ARG A 586 6.98 9.75 -9.30
N LEU A 587 8.06 9.26 -8.70
CA LEU A 587 9.03 8.39 -9.38
C LEU A 587 9.54 7.30 -8.44
N GLU A 588 9.78 6.11 -8.98
CA GLU A 588 10.63 5.06 -8.42
C GLU A 588 11.54 4.52 -9.52
N VAL A 589 12.74 4.12 -9.15
CA VAL A 589 13.73 3.52 -10.07
C VAL A 589 13.80 2.03 -9.81
N LEU A 590 13.77 1.23 -10.88
CA LEU A 590 13.83 -0.22 -10.83
C LEU A 590 15.19 -0.73 -11.31
N GLY A 591 15.78 -1.66 -10.55
CA GLY A 591 17.07 -2.21 -10.90
C GLY A 591 17.58 -3.22 -9.88
N CYS A 592 18.90 -3.43 -9.89
CA CYS A 592 19.59 -4.30 -8.93
C CYS A 592 21.07 -3.90 -8.78
N ASP A 593 21.73 -4.45 -7.77
CA ASP A 593 23.16 -4.26 -7.58
C ASP A 593 24.00 -4.93 -8.66
N ARG A 594 25.16 -4.39 -8.94
CA ARG A 594 26.06 -4.83 -10.03
C ARG A 594 26.51 -6.30 -9.94
N THR A 595 26.51 -6.87 -8.75
CA THR A 595 26.95 -8.25 -8.50
C THR A 595 25.98 -9.33 -9.00
N ASP A 596 24.77 -8.92 -9.38
CA ASP A 596 23.67 -9.82 -9.78
C ASP A 596 23.66 -10.20 -11.27
N SER A 597 24.49 -9.58 -12.09
CA SER A 597 24.74 -10.04 -13.44
C SER A 597 25.77 -11.17 -13.42
N LYS A 598 25.35 -12.44 -13.59
CA LYS A 598 26.28 -13.53 -13.94
C LYS A 598 27.15 -13.04 -15.10
N PRO A 599 28.50 -13.12 -15.01
CA PRO A 599 29.31 -12.83 -16.17
C PRO A 599 28.93 -13.83 -17.26
N THR A 600 28.43 -13.34 -18.38
CA THR A 600 28.41 -14.08 -19.63
C THR A 600 29.88 -14.39 -19.94
N VAL A 601 30.23 -15.65 -19.82
CA VAL A 601 31.57 -16.12 -20.24
C VAL A 601 31.60 -15.94 -21.75
N GLU A 602 32.25 -14.84 -22.18
CA GLU A 602 32.74 -14.73 -23.54
C GLU A 602 33.89 -15.76 -23.69
N THR A 603 33.57 -16.83 -24.39
CA THR A 603 34.54 -17.80 -24.89
C THR A 603 35.46 -17.13 -25.93
N LEU A 604 36.61 -16.70 -25.50
CA LEU A 604 37.74 -16.49 -26.37
C LEU A 604 38.78 -17.60 -26.03
N GLY A 605 38.88 -18.57 -26.94
CA GLY A 605 40.02 -19.48 -26.94
C GLY A 605 41.32 -18.79 -27.31
N PRO A 606 42.49 -19.39 -27.05
CA PRO A 606 42.92 -20.48 -27.88
C PRO A 606 43.63 -21.62 -27.10
N THR A 607 43.58 -22.80 -27.71
CA THR A 607 44.38 -23.99 -27.52
C THR A 607 45.82 -23.79 -27.06
N VAL A 608 46.21 -24.41 -25.92
CA VAL A 608 47.55 -24.95 -25.72
C VAL A 608 47.44 -26.35 -25.09
N LYS A 609 48.06 -27.32 -25.78
CA LYS A 609 48.30 -28.69 -25.32
C LYS A 609 49.41 -28.68 -24.24
N SER A 610 49.22 -29.46 -23.19
CA SER A 610 50.30 -30.25 -22.56
C SER A 610 49.73 -31.13 -21.44
N GLU A 611 49.86 -32.39 -21.64
CA GLU A 611 50.57 -33.43 -20.87
C GLU A 611 49.91 -33.89 -19.55
N GLU A 612 49.59 -35.17 -19.60
CA GLU A 612 49.21 -36.03 -18.50
C GLU A 612 50.28 -36.10 -17.40
N THR A 613 49.87 -36.03 -16.16
CA THR A 613 50.53 -36.70 -15.07
C THR A 613 49.52 -37.25 -14.08
N THR A 614 49.41 -38.55 -14.09
CA THR A 614 48.70 -39.43 -13.18
C THR A 614 49.34 -39.44 -11.79
N THR A 615 48.55 -39.20 -10.74
CA THR A 615 48.78 -39.80 -9.43
C THR A 615 47.41 -40.08 -8.76
N PRO A 616 47.21 -41.26 -8.22
CA PRO A 616 45.93 -41.69 -7.64
C PRO A 616 45.89 -41.33 -6.15
N TYR A 617 44.78 -40.78 -5.70
CA TYR A 617 44.42 -40.76 -4.30
C TYR A 617 43.25 -41.69 -4.01
N PRO A 618 43.20 -42.31 -2.82
CA PRO A 618 42.32 -43.44 -2.55
C PRO A 618 40.90 -43.03 -2.34
N ILE A 619 40.04 -43.85 -2.88
CA ILE A 619 38.58 -43.81 -2.69
C ILE A 619 38.27 -44.42 -1.32
N ASP A 620 37.73 -43.65 -0.41
CA ASP A 620 37.04 -44.20 0.75
C ASP A 620 35.64 -44.68 0.30
N GLU A 621 35.47 -45.96 0.32
CA GLU A 621 34.18 -46.65 0.16
C GLU A 621 33.36 -46.45 1.44
N GLU A 622 32.35 -45.59 1.37
CA GLU A 622 31.11 -45.72 2.10
C GLU A 622 29.98 -45.20 1.22
N ALA A 623 29.71 -45.91 0.16
CA ALA A 623 28.44 -45.77 -0.53
C ALA A 623 27.42 -46.64 0.20
N THR A 624 26.52 -46.03 0.92
CA THR A 624 25.28 -46.67 1.32
C THR A 624 24.52 -47.07 0.05
N GLU A 625 24.39 -48.36 -0.17
CA GLU A 625 23.58 -48.96 -1.24
C GLU A 625 22.15 -48.39 -1.15
N CYS A 626 21.78 -47.59 -2.13
CA CYS A 626 20.37 -47.38 -2.45
C CYS A 626 19.85 -48.73 -2.99
N GLY A 627 18.85 -49.27 -2.34
CA GLY A 627 18.17 -50.47 -2.81
C GLY A 627 17.64 -50.30 -4.23
N GLU A 628 17.36 -51.41 -4.89
CA GLU A 628 17.01 -51.57 -6.31
C GLU A 628 15.86 -50.70 -6.88
N ASN A 629 15.27 -49.81 -6.08
CA ASN A 629 14.17 -48.94 -6.49
C ASN A 629 14.55 -47.46 -6.74
N CYS A 630 15.83 -47.14 -6.83
CA CYS A 630 16.31 -45.77 -7.07
C CYS A 630 16.93 -45.56 -8.45
N SER A 631 16.68 -46.41 -9.45
CA SER A 631 17.18 -46.16 -10.80
C SER A 631 16.12 -45.43 -11.62
N PHE A 632 16.46 -44.23 -12.01
CA PHE A 632 15.70 -43.41 -12.97
C PHE A 632 15.72 -43.96 -14.41
N GLU A 633 16.34 -45.08 -14.64
CA GLU A 633 16.52 -45.63 -15.99
C GLU A 633 15.37 -46.52 -16.45
N ASP A 634 14.46 -46.95 -15.58
CA ASP A 634 13.40 -47.89 -15.93
C ASP A 634 12.11 -47.22 -16.45
N ASP A 635 12.03 -45.90 -16.49
CA ASP A 635 10.86 -45.20 -17.01
C ASP A 635 11.02 -44.70 -18.47
N LYS A 636 11.96 -45.28 -19.25
CA LYS A 636 12.16 -44.91 -20.67
C LYS A 636 11.01 -45.28 -21.61
N ASP A 637 10.05 -46.06 -21.15
CA ASP A 637 8.95 -46.54 -21.98
C ASP A 637 7.60 -45.85 -21.71
N LEU A 638 7.59 -44.81 -20.85
CA LEU A 638 6.39 -44.00 -20.66
C LEU A 638 6.23 -43.01 -21.83
N GLN A 639 5.67 -43.49 -22.92
CA GLN A 639 5.17 -42.61 -23.97
C GLN A 639 3.91 -41.93 -23.47
N LEU A 640 3.99 -40.63 -23.25
CA LEU A 640 2.83 -39.79 -23.01
C LEU A 640 1.97 -39.74 -24.27
N PRO A 641 0.67 -39.95 -24.18
CA PRO A 641 -0.23 -39.82 -25.31
C PRO A 641 -0.18 -38.43 -25.95
N SER A 642 -0.30 -38.37 -27.24
CA SER A 642 -0.34 -37.12 -27.98
C SER A 642 -1.55 -36.30 -27.56
N GLY A 643 -1.33 -35.10 -27.05
CA GLY A 643 -2.40 -34.19 -26.60
C GLY A 643 -2.30 -33.74 -25.15
N PHE A 644 -1.37 -34.30 -24.38
CA PHE A 644 -1.16 -33.95 -22.98
C PHE A 644 0.05 -33.07 -22.73
N ASN A 645 0.61 -32.51 -23.76
CA ASN A 645 1.62 -31.45 -23.64
C ASN A 645 0.92 -30.11 -23.33
N CYS A 646 0.39 -29.98 -22.12
CA CYS A 646 -0.23 -28.76 -21.69
C CYS A 646 0.85 -27.74 -21.36
N ASN A 647 1.01 -26.75 -22.22
CA ASN A 647 1.79 -25.57 -21.87
C ASN A 647 0.88 -24.52 -21.22
N PHE A 648 0.88 -24.48 -19.91
CA PHE A 648 0.10 -23.52 -19.15
C PHE A 648 0.58 -22.07 -19.33
N ASP A 649 1.71 -21.89 -19.98
CA ASP A 649 2.30 -20.58 -20.23
C ASP A 649 1.72 -19.88 -21.46
N PHE A 650 1.08 -20.63 -22.34
CA PHE A 650 0.46 -20.11 -23.55
C PHE A 650 -1.06 -20.24 -23.48
N PRO A 651 -1.76 -19.12 -23.32
CA PRO A 651 -3.22 -19.10 -23.21
C PRO A 651 -3.96 -19.46 -24.50
N GLU A 652 -3.26 -19.69 -25.59
CA GLU A 652 -3.84 -20.02 -26.90
C GLU A 652 -3.96 -21.54 -27.10
N GLU A 653 -3.29 -22.33 -26.30
CA GLU A 653 -3.45 -23.76 -26.33
C GLU A 653 -4.62 -24.19 -25.43
N PRO A 654 -5.41 -25.21 -25.86
CA PRO A 654 -6.67 -25.55 -25.21
C PRO A 654 -6.50 -26.36 -23.93
N CYS A 655 -5.65 -25.92 -23.04
CA CYS A 655 -5.77 -26.33 -21.63
C CYS A 655 -6.81 -25.44 -20.96
N GLY A 656 -8.06 -25.68 -21.23
CA GLY A 656 -9.21 -25.04 -20.56
C GLY A 656 -9.31 -25.38 -19.07
N TRP A 657 -8.23 -25.84 -18.49
CA TRP A 657 -8.08 -26.44 -17.19
C TRP A 657 -7.36 -25.58 -16.17
N MET A 658 -7.11 -24.34 -16.46
CA MET A 658 -6.29 -23.51 -15.54
C MET A 658 -6.83 -23.49 -14.11
N TYR A 659 -8.15 -23.65 -13.94
CA TYR A 659 -8.78 -23.73 -12.63
C TYR A 659 -8.90 -25.15 -12.10
N ASP A 660 -9.16 -26.09 -12.97
CA ASP A 660 -9.22 -27.50 -12.61
C ASP A 660 -7.86 -28.02 -12.15
N ARG A 661 -6.78 -27.47 -12.69
CA ARG A 661 -5.43 -27.77 -12.26
C ARG A 661 -5.19 -27.46 -10.78
N ALA A 662 -5.57 -26.27 -10.32
CA ALA A 662 -5.38 -25.89 -8.92
C ALA A 662 -6.20 -26.80 -7.99
N LYS A 663 -7.44 -27.12 -8.35
CA LYS A 663 -8.29 -28.06 -7.64
C LYS A 663 -7.71 -29.47 -7.62
N TRP A 664 -7.20 -29.91 -8.75
CA TRP A 664 -6.64 -31.23 -8.88
C TRP A 664 -5.38 -31.40 -8.04
N LEU A 665 -4.47 -30.44 -8.09
CA LEU A 665 -3.29 -30.43 -7.23
C LEU A 665 -3.67 -30.43 -5.74
N GLN A 666 -4.66 -29.66 -5.36
CA GLN A 666 -5.13 -29.61 -3.99
C GLN A 666 -5.77 -30.92 -3.53
N SER A 667 -6.54 -31.60 -4.38
CA SER A 667 -7.14 -32.88 -4.04
C SER A 667 -6.13 -34.04 -3.94
N THR A 668 -5.09 -34.01 -4.75
CA THR A 668 -4.00 -35.01 -4.68
C THR A 668 -3.10 -34.80 -3.46
N TRP A 669 -2.93 -33.58 -3.03
CA TRP A 669 -2.09 -33.26 -1.85
C TRP A 669 -2.81 -33.50 -0.51
N THR A 670 -4.12 -33.43 -0.48
CA THR A 670 -4.88 -33.55 0.77
C THR A 670 -5.35 -34.97 1.11
N GLY A 671 -5.17 -35.95 0.22
CA GLY A 671 -5.87 -37.24 0.41
C GLY A 671 -5.11 -38.52 0.20
N SER A 672 -3.91 -38.53 -0.32
CA SER A 672 -3.34 -39.81 -0.71
C SER A 672 -2.18 -40.26 0.15
N SER A 673 -2.42 -41.35 0.84
CA SER A 673 -1.40 -42.24 1.35
C SER A 673 -1.01 -43.32 0.30
N GLY A 674 -1.06 -43.00 -0.98
CA GLY A 674 -0.81 -43.99 -2.06
C GLY A 674 0.42 -43.64 -2.91
N PRO A 675 0.83 -44.50 -3.78
CA PRO A 675 1.99 -44.34 -4.65
C PRO A 675 1.88 -43.18 -5.66
N SER A 676 0.80 -42.40 -5.59
CA SER A 676 0.60 -41.17 -6.34
C SER A 676 1.38 -39.96 -5.79
N ASP A 677 2.10 -40.13 -4.70
CA ASP A 677 3.02 -39.08 -4.18
C ASP A 677 4.21 -38.78 -5.09
N ARG A 678 4.24 -39.39 -6.25
CA ARG A 678 5.17 -39.05 -7.33
C ARG A 678 4.63 -37.89 -8.16
N THR A 679 4.49 -36.72 -7.55
CA THR A 679 4.34 -35.50 -8.30
C THR A 679 5.71 -35.06 -8.79
N PHE A 680 6.01 -35.37 -10.03
CA PHE A 680 7.17 -34.81 -10.68
C PHE A 680 6.88 -33.38 -11.09
N PRO A 681 7.71 -32.40 -10.69
CA PRO A 681 7.63 -31.05 -11.23
C PRO A 681 7.73 -31.14 -12.77
N GLY A 682 6.72 -30.71 -13.47
CA GLY A 682 6.67 -30.82 -14.93
C GLY A 682 5.74 -31.90 -15.49
N PHE A 683 5.23 -32.78 -14.64
CA PHE A 683 4.25 -33.79 -15.02
C PHE A 683 2.81 -33.48 -14.57
N GLU A 684 2.61 -32.27 -14.05
CA GLU A 684 1.27 -31.86 -13.63
C GLU A 684 0.26 -31.84 -14.76
N CYS A 685 0.73 -31.93 -15.99
CA CYS A 685 -0.08 -32.13 -17.19
C CYS A 685 0.11 -33.51 -17.83
N SER A 686 0.75 -34.48 -17.17
CA SER A 686 0.90 -35.77 -17.76
C SER A 686 -0.46 -36.47 -17.92
N GLU A 687 -0.68 -37.04 -19.03
CA GLU A 687 -1.91 -37.77 -19.34
C GLU A 687 -2.25 -38.84 -18.33
N ARG A 688 -1.24 -39.54 -17.89
CA ARG A 688 -1.41 -40.63 -16.94
C ARG A 688 -2.07 -40.16 -15.65
N LEU A 689 -1.59 -39.04 -15.14
CA LEU A 689 -2.18 -38.44 -13.97
C LEU A 689 -3.58 -37.90 -14.25
N ILE A 690 -3.75 -37.32 -15.42
CA ILE A 690 -5.01 -36.73 -15.85
C ILE A 690 -6.04 -37.81 -16.18
N SER A 691 -5.64 -38.91 -16.83
CA SER A 691 -6.59 -39.94 -17.21
C SER A 691 -7.10 -40.77 -16.02
N GLU A 692 -6.26 -41.04 -15.07
CA GLU A 692 -6.66 -41.77 -13.85
C GLU A 692 -7.48 -40.90 -12.92
N ASP A 693 -7.03 -39.69 -12.70
CA ASP A 693 -7.71 -38.76 -11.80
C ASP A 693 -8.91 -38.06 -12.44
N HIS A 694 -8.93 -38.03 -13.78
CA HIS A 694 -10.07 -37.50 -14.50
C HIS A 694 -11.34 -38.31 -14.22
N HIS A 695 -11.24 -39.62 -14.05
CA HIS A 695 -12.36 -40.43 -13.63
C HIS A 695 -12.74 -40.16 -12.16
N GLY A 696 -11.78 -39.94 -11.31
CA GLY A 696 -11.98 -39.59 -9.93
C GLY A 696 -12.65 -38.24 -9.76
N LEU A 697 -12.17 -37.25 -10.49
CA LEU A 697 -12.77 -35.89 -10.49
C LEU A 697 -14.20 -35.91 -11.05
N ARG A 698 -14.45 -36.65 -12.13
CA ARG A 698 -15.82 -36.75 -12.65
C ARG A 698 -16.76 -37.46 -11.67
N GLN A 699 -16.27 -38.44 -10.95
CA GLN A 699 -17.05 -39.10 -9.91
C GLN A 699 -17.30 -38.17 -8.72
N GLN A 700 -16.32 -37.35 -8.35
CA GLN A 700 -16.50 -36.33 -7.30
C GLN A 700 -17.46 -35.20 -7.72
N GLU A 701 -17.33 -34.72 -8.94
CA GLU A 701 -18.29 -33.76 -9.48
C GLU A 701 -19.72 -34.31 -9.54
N ARG A 702 -19.87 -35.57 -9.91
CA ARG A 702 -21.18 -36.23 -9.91
C ARG A 702 -21.73 -36.42 -8.49
N THR A 703 -20.86 -36.64 -7.53
CA THR A 703 -21.28 -36.82 -6.13
C THR A 703 -21.64 -35.47 -5.50
N LEU A 704 -20.98 -34.37 -5.86
CA LEU A 704 -21.31 -33.05 -5.41
C LEU A 704 -22.56 -32.47 -6.07
N THR A 705 -22.86 -32.86 -7.32
CA THR A 705 -24.07 -32.43 -8.01
C THR A 705 -25.33 -33.21 -7.59
N LEU A 706 -25.20 -34.29 -6.82
CA LEU A 706 -26.29 -35.15 -6.43
C LEU A 706 -26.85 -34.90 -5.03
N ILE A 707 -26.48 -33.82 -4.37
CA ILE A 707 -27.16 -33.41 -3.13
C ILE A 707 -28.09 -32.23 -3.46
N PRO A 708 -29.36 -32.49 -3.75
CA PRO A 708 -30.35 -31.44 -3.90
C PRO A 708 -30.80 -31.01 -2.53
N ALA A 709 -30.28 -29.96 -2.03
CA ALA A 709 -30.90 -29.31 -0.91
C ALA A 709 -31.73 -28.14 -1.40
N LEU A 710 -33.02 -28.27 -1.34
CA LEU A 710 -34.00 -27.28 -1.72
C LEU A 710 -34.24 -26.34 -0.54
N ILE A 711 -33.53 -25.23 -0.52
CA ILE A 711 -33.78 -24.18 0.47
C ILE A 711 -33.99 -22.87 -0.26
N THR A 712 -35.01 -22.14 0.08
CA THR A 712 -35.26 -20.84 -0.49
C THR A 712 -34.49 -19.78 0.28
N LEU A 713 -33.69 -18.98 -0.37
CA LEU A 713 -33.19 -17.76 0.25
C LEU A 713 -34.39 -16.97 0.76
N PRO A 714 -34.27 -16.34 1.90
CA PRO A 714 -35.29 -15.41 2.30
C PRO A 714 -35.49 -14.39 1.17
N PRO A 715 -36.73 -14.07 0.80
CA PRO A 715 -36.94 -13.12 -0.27
C PRO A 715 -36.23 -11.82 0.08
N ARG A 716 -35.32 -11.42 -0.75
CA ARG A 716 -34.83 -10.05 -0.69
C ARG A 716 -36.02 -9.16 -0.94
N SER A 717 -36.43 -8.43 0.07
CA SER A 717 -37.51 -7.47 -0.09
C SER A 717 -37.13 -6.49 -1.18
N LEU A 718 -37.77 -6.60 -2.30
CA LEU A 718 -37.86 -5.55 -3.30
C LEU A 718 -38.63 -4.39 -2.65
N GLN A 719 -37.93 -3.42 -2.18
CA GLN A 719 -38.39 -2.05 -1.97
C GLN A 719 -37.43 -1.08 -2.64
#